data_ba16fe4cc0d0509fddbaaa6906747760
#
_entry.id   ba16fe4cc0d0509fddbaaa6906747760
#
_cell.length_a   1.000
_cell.length_b   1.000
_cell.length_c   1.000
_cell.angle_alpha   90.00
_cell.angle_beta   90.00
_cell.angle_gamma   90.00
#
_symmetry.space_group_name_H-M   'P 1'
#
loop_
_entity.id
_entity.type
_entity.pdbx_description
1 polymer ?
#
loop_
_entity_poly.entity_id
_entity_poly.type
_entity_poly.pdbx_seq_one_letter_code
_entity_poly.pdbx_strand_id
1 'polypeptide(L)'
;MPLVRKNLTRVSSFVCRFVFRSTCLLLAASLAPVLFAQSAGPRRDPRIAAVLEELGKVRSIHQTAISPDGRLLAWVVDGEKDGRRSGMEIELAPLAAPERTTRVTAGTKGELCDESAIAWSPDSKTLAFLSNCQAAKEDKDQTDFFLDEVDAKSAPRRVTHLHGIAEAPAFSPDGKQLGFLYVEGATRRASPLAAEKPPAGVIGEDGLEIKRVAAADVRSGEVKMLTPANLDTYEFDWSPDSEQLAYIAAPPPGENNWWVAKLYTQHLTSDVPTTLVDPGNTPGPLHGLQIAVPRWSPDGKEIAFIGGLMSDQGATGGDIYTISSAGGRPEELSPGIEPHATASWLTWTGSGNIGYSYIAGGSSGFKIADPLNSMPIAGHENQFFEAVSIGDGRIDMSISLSKDGHAAFARSSFSTAPEVWTGDFSELGDRNALKQITHYNDNLKPAWGKAESITWTSAVQPSPTIPPDSAQKEFQVQGWLLYPADYDPTKKYPLIVYVHGGPSSATLPHWPRAGFGPAPFAALGYFVLMPNPRGSYGQGEAFTQANRKDFGYGDLRDILAGVDAVTKSHHIDPERVGLTGWSYGGFMTMFAVTQTNRFKAAVAGAGISNWQSYYGENSIDQWMVPFFGASVYDNPAVYAKMSAVNFIKNVKTPTLAVVGDRDGECPAPQSFEFWHALQAQHVPTQLVVYPNEGHGFVDPEHQQDVIARALAWFQRYMP
;
A
#
# COMPACT_ATOMS: atom_id res chain seq x y z
N MET A 1 -40.98 2.92 52.43
CA MET A 1 -41.44 2.17 53.60
C MET A 1 -40.93 0.75 53.51
N PRO A 2 -40.50 0.12 54.65
CA PRO A 2 -39.19 0.29 55.25
C PRO A 2 -38.37 -1.02 55.27
N LEU A 3 -37.05 -0.86 55.29
CA LEU A 3 -36.11 -1.35 56.29
C LEU A 3 -36.46 -2.62 57.10
N VAL A 4 -35.57 -3.64 57.02
CA VAL A 4 -35.12 -4.33 58.24
C VAL A 4 -33.67 -4.76 58.08
N ARG A 5 -32.85 -4.26 58.99
CA ARG A 5 -31.49 -4.70 59.39
C ARG A 5 -31.59 -5.89 60.38
N LYS A 6 -30.49 -6.64 60.46
CA LYS A 6 -29.85 -7.30 61.62
C LYS A 6 -29.51 -8.76 61.29
N ASN A 7 -28.44 -9.43 61.78
CA ASN A 7 -27.39 -9.13 62.72
C ASN A 7 -26.24 -10.13 62.53
N LEU A 8 -25.07 -9.72 62.98
CA LEU A 8 -23.87 -10.54 63.27
C LEU A 8 -24.13 -11.70 64.24
N THR A 9 -23.40 -12.82 64.03
CA THR A 9 -22.84 -13.52 65.22
C THR A 9 -21.51 -14.20 64.85
N ARG A 10 -20.51 -13.93 65.65
CA ARG A 10 -19.22 -14.62 65.83
C ARG A 10 -19.41 -15.91 66.62
N VAL A 11 -18.64 -16.97 66.29
CA VAL A 11 -18.15 -17.99 67.25
C VAL A 11 -16.90 -18.61 66.62
N SER A 12 -15.69 -18.33 67.05
CA SER A 12 -14.86 -18.91 68.08
C SER A 12 -14.31 -20.31 67.85
N SER A 13 -13.03 -20.30 67.57
CA SER A 13 -11.95 -21.30 67.75
C SER A 13 -12.25 -22.58 68.55
N PHE A 14 -11.77 -23.72 68.00
CA PHE A 14 -11.29 -24.85 68.82
C PHE A 14 -10.01 -25.44 68.22
N VAL A 15 -9.01 -25.48 69.09
CA VAL A 15 -7.70 -26.12 68.93
C VAL A 15 -7.83 -27.62 69.22
N CYS A 16 -7.28 -28.48 68.37
CA CYS A 16 -6.94 -29.82 68.78
C CYS A 16 -5.57 -30.25 68.17
N ARG A 17 -4.58 -30.23 69.05
CA ARG A 17 -3.28 -30.85 68.82
C ARG A 17 -3.43 -32.34 69.01
N PHE A 18 -2.94 -33.14 68.00
CA PHE A 18 -2.50 -34.49 68.24
C PHE A 18 -1.12 -34.70 67.66
N VAL A 19 -0.21 -35.09 68.53
CA VAL A 19 1.18 -35.46 68.25
C VAL A 19 1.19 -36.94 67.88
N PHE A 20 1.77 -37.30 66.75
CA PHE A 20 2.38 -38.62 66.53
C PHE A 20 3.73 -38.49 65.84
N ARG A 21 4.73 -38.88 66.58
CA ARG A 21 6.08 -39.16 66.07
C ARG A 21 6.07 -40.53 65.39
N SER A 22 6.65 -40.63 64.20
CA SER A 22 7.73 -41.61 63.93
C SER A 22 8.06 -41.72 62.46
N THR A 23 9.33 -41.70 62.23
CA THR A 23 10.19 -42.35 61.22
C THR A 23 10.30 -41.69 59.85
N CYS A 24 11.42 -41.00 59.68
CA CYS A 24 12.06 -40.62 58.45
C CYS A 24 12.29 -41.82 57.49
N LEU A 25 11.91 -41.62 56.26
CA LEU A 25 12.68 -42.19 55.14
C LEU A 25 12.83 -41.09 54.11
N LEU A 26 14.05 -40.64 53.93
CA LEU A 26 14.48 -39.68 52.93
C LEU A 26 14.25 -40.27 51.51
N LEU A 27 13.25 -39.77 50.82
CA LEU A 27 13.23 -39.76 49.38
C LEU A 27 13.42 -38.29 48.95
N ALA A 28 14.67 -37.95 48.69
CA ALA A 28 15.02 -36.74 47.95
C ALA A 28 14.55 -36.91 46.49
N ALA A 29 13.26 -36.58 46.26
CA ALA A 29 12.83 -36.32 44.90
C ALA A 29 13.46 -35.00 44.47
N SER A 30 14.46 -35.04 43.64
CA SER A 30 15.03 -33.92 42.92
C SER A 30 13.92 -33.25 42.10
N LEU A 31 13.29 -32.25 42.66
CA LEU A 31 12.58 -31.23 41.91
C LEU A 31 13.65 -30.44 41.12
N ALA A 32 14.03 -30.97 39.96
CA ALA A 32 14.64 -30.12 38.96
C ALA A 32 13.59 -29.03 38.60
N PRO A 33 13.91 -27.74 38.76
CA PRO A 33 13.06 -26.71 38.17
C PRO A 33 13.03 -26.99 36.67
N VAL A 34 11.89 -27.34 36.14
CA VAL A 34 11.62 -27.20 34.70
C VAL A 34 11.72 -25.71 34.45
N LEU A 35 12.91 -25.21 34.21
CA LEU A 35 13.14 -23.97 33.51
C LEU A 35 12.40 -24.17 32.18
N PHE A 36 11.23 -23.57 32.05
CA PHE A 36 10.72 -23.16 30.77
C PHE A 36 11.83 -22.27 30.20
N ALA A 37 12.72 -22.86 29.44
CA ALA A 37 13.58 -22.11 28.58
C ALA A 37 12.61 -21.34 27.68
N GLN A 38 12.41 -20.06 27.97
CA GLN A 38 12.00 -19.12 26.94
C GLN A 38 12.94 -19.45 25.79
N SER A 39 12.38 -19.98 24.70
CA SER A 39 13.17 -20.26 23.51
C SER A 39 13.86 -18.95 23.16
N ALA A 40 15.17 -18.89 23.40
CA ALA A 40 15.95 -17.77 22.91
C ALA A 40 15.55 -17.59 21.45
N GLY A 41 15.16 -16.38 21.08
CA GLY A 41 14.78 -16.08 19.71
C GLY A 41 15.86 -16.61 18.75
N PRO A 42 15.55 -16.88 17.51
CA PRO A 42 16.49 -17.46 16.55
C PRO A 42 17.80 -16.65 16.62
N ARG A 43 18.94 -17.34 16.61
CA ARG A 43 20.24 -16.70 16.60
C ARG A 43 20.27 -15.78 15.39
N ARG A 44 20.18 -14.46 15.60
CA ARG A 44 20.13 -13.47 14.51
C ARG A 44 21.42 -13.59 13.72
N ASP A 45 21.31 -13.88 12.43
CA ASP A 45 22.47 -13.78 11.52
C ASP A 45 22.92 -12.32 11.50
N PRO A 46 24.16 -11.99 11.87
CA PRO A 46 24.62 -10.60 11.92
C PRO A 46 24.54 -9.89 10.56
N ARG A 47 24.51 -10.64 9.45
CA ARG A 47 24.32 -10.08 8.11
C ARG A 47 22.94 -9.47 7.90
N ILE A 48 21.91 -9.98 8.61
CA ILE A 48 20.55 -9.39 8.55
C ILE A 48 20.58 -7.95 9.04
N ALA A 49 21.19 -7.71 10.21
CA ALA A 49 21.29 -6.37 10.78
C ALA A 49 22.02 -5.42 9.82
N ALA A 50 23.12 -5.88 9.19
CA ALA A 50 23.87 -5.09 8.22
C ALA A 50 23.05 -4.74 6.98
N VAL A 51 22.28 -5.70 6.42
CA VAL A 51 21.41 -5.43 5.25
C VAL A 51 20.31 -4.43 5.61
N LEU A 52 19.67 -4.58 6.76
CA LEU A 52 18.60 -3.66 7.19
C LEU A 52 19.16 -2.27 7.53
N GLU A 53 20.36 -2.19 8.09
CA GLU A 53 21.05 -0.93 8.31
C GLU A 53 21.32 -0.23 6.97
N GLU A 54 21.83 -0.95 5.95
CA GLU A 54 22.04 -0.39 4.61
C GLU A 54 20.73 0.09 3.97
N LEU A 55 19.67 -0.71 4.03
CA LEU A 55 18.34 -0.30 3.56
C LEU A 55 17.81 0.92 4.34
N GLY A 56 18.14 0.99 5.63
CA GLY A 56 17.79 2.11 6.50
C GLY A 56 18.53 3.41 6.21
N LYS A 57 19.64 3.41 5.45
CA LYS A 57 20.40 4.62 5.09
C LYS A 57 19.74 5.46 4.00
N VAL A 58 18.76 4.90 3.30
CA VAL A 58 18.08 5.60 2.20
C VAL A 58 17.33 6.82 2.73
N ARG A 59 17.61 7.99 2.19
CA ARG A 59 16.74 9.17 2.36
C ARG A 59 15.59 9.03 1.38
N SER A 60 14.39 8.75 1.90
CA SER A 60 13.21 8.55 1.09
C SER A 60 12.66 9.87 0.59
N ILE A 61 12.25 9.91 -0.68
CA ILE A 61 11.48 11.02 -1.25
C ILE A 61 10.00 10.70 -1.04
N HIS A 62 9.28 11.58 -0.36
CA HIS A 62 7.87 11.37 -0.01
C HIS A 62 6.94 12.10 -0.97
N GLN A 63 7.36 13.23 -1.54
CA GLN A 63 6.59 14.01 -2.49
C GLN A 63 7.50 14.89 -3.33
N THR A 64 7.11 15.14 -4.60
CA THR A 64 7.71 16.16 -5.46
C THR A 64 6.60 17.07 -5.98
N ALA A 65 6.85 18.38 -6.09
CA ALA A 65 5.89 19.33 -6.61
C ALA A 65 6.61 20.44 -7.40
N ILE A 66 6.40 20.46 -8.73
CA ILE A 66 6.87 21.53 -9.58
C ILE A 66 5.86 22.69 -9.54
N SER A 67 6.34 23.94 -9.52
CA SER A 67 5.45 25.11 -9.57
C SER A 67 4.68 25.17 -10.89
N PRO A 68 3.44 25.69 -10.93
CA PRO A 68 2.65 25.78 -12.16
C PRO A 68 3.34 26.48 -13.33
N ASP A 69 4.28 27.38 -13.07
CA ASP A 69 5.06 28.10 -14.08
C ASP A 69 6.40 27.42 -14.44
N GLY A 70 6.66 26.21 -13.91
CA GLY A 70 7.85 25.41 -14.22
C GLY A 70 9.16 25.94 -13.66
N ARG A 71 9.19 27.03 -12.87
CA ARG A 71 10.43 27.65 -12.43
C ARG A 71 11.03 27.07 -11.14
N LEU A 72 10.18 26.56 -10.26
CA LEU A 72 10.56 26.08 -8.94
C LEU A 72 10.14 24.61 -8.76
N LEU A 73 10.96 23.88 -8.05
CA LEU A 73 10.70 22.51 -7.66
C LEU A 73 10.84 22.37 -6.14
N ALA A 74 9.79 21.92 -5.49
CA ALA A 74 9.78 21.55 -4.08
C ALA A 74 9.69 20.03 -3.92
N TRP A 75 10.28 19.50 -2.88
CA TRP A 75 10.15 18.09 -2.54
C TRP A 75 10.18 17.86 -1.02
N VAL A 76 9.55 16.77 -0.59
CA VAL A 76 9.55 16.30 0.78
C VAL A 76 10.49 15.10 0.88
N VAL A 77 11.43 15.14 1.79
CA VAL A 77 12.47 14.13 1.98
C VAL A 77 12.64 13.80 3.47
N ASP A 78 13.12 12.59 3.79
CA ASP A 78 13.50 12.25 5.17
C ASP A 78 14.47 13.29 5.72
N GLY A 79 14.12 13.89 6.86
CA GLY A 79 14.99 14.78 7.60
C GLY A 79 16.15 14.02 8.27
N GLU A 80 17.28 14.69 8.48
CA GLU A 80 18.43 14.11 9.13
C GLU A 80 18.96 15.01 10.24
N LYS A 81 19.20 14.42 11.42
CA LYS A 81 19.88 15.08 12.54
C LYS A 81 20.90 14.15 13.16
N ASP A 82 22.14 14.62 13.27
CA ASP A 82 23.25 13.88 13.88
C ASP A 82 23.42 12.46 13.28
N GLY A 83 23.21 12.32 11.94
CA GLY A 83 23.27 11.05 11.23
C GLY A 83 22.11 10.09 11.50
N ARG A 84 20.98 10.59 12.03
CA ARG A 84 19.77 9.83 12.27
C ARG A 84 18.56 10.49 11.58
N ARG A 85 17.62 9.69 11.11
CA ARG A 85 16.35 10.22 10.57
C ARG A 85 15.59 10.98 11.66
N SER A 86 15.01 12.12 11.27
CA SER A 86 14.32 13.01 12.20
C SER A 86 13.16 13.73 11.50
N GLY A 87 12.03 13.02 11.32
CA GLY A 87 10.85 13.59 10.66
C GLY A 87 11.05 13.77 9.15
N MET A 88 10.26 14.64 8.56
CA MET A 88 10.30 15.01 7.14
C MET A 88 10.69 16.47 6.99
N GLU A 89 11.41 16.79 5.91
CA GLU A 89 11.88 18.13 5.59
C GLU A 89 11.43 18.53 4.18
N ILE A 90 11.17 19.82 3.97
CA ILE A 90 10.84 20.38 2.65
C ILE A 90 12.04 21.14 2.11
N GLU A 91 12.44 20.78 0.90
CA GLU A 91 13.46 21.48 0.16
C GLU A 91 12.87 22.09 -1.12
N LEU A 92 13.45 23.23 -1.52
CA LEU A 92 13.00 24.04 -2.66
C LEU A 92 14.22 24.48 -3.47
N ALA A 93 14.15 24.34 -4.79
CA ALA A 93 15.18 24.83 -5.71
C ALA A 93 14.60 25.46 -6.97
N PRO A 94 15.27 26.48 -7.54
CA PRO A 94 15.01 26.91 -8.91
C PRO A 94 15.38 25.77 -9.89
N LEU A 95 14.48 25.43 -10.82
CA LEU A 95 14.73 24.38 -11.79
C LEU A 95 15.98 24.64 -12.67
N ALA A 96 16.21 25.93 -12.97
CA ALA A 96 17.38 26.37 -13.75
C ALA A 96 18.70 26.32 -12.96
N ALA A 97 18.66 26.25 -11.63
CA ALA A 97 19.84 26.26 -10.75
C ALA A 97 19.60 25.37 -9.51
N PRO A 98 19.44 24.06 -9.69
CA PRO A 98 19.06 23.14 -8.60
C PRO A 98 20.13 23.05 -7.48
N GLU A 99 21.35 23.45 -7.75
CA GLU A 99 22.41 23.58 -6.73
C GLU A 99 22.13 24.69 -5.68
N ARG A 100 21.13 25.54 -5.91
CA ARG A 100 20.68 26.59 -4.99
C ARG A 100 19.49 26.12 -4.14
N THR A 101 19.52 24.89 -3.71
CA THR A 101 18.49 24.33 -2.84
C THR A 101 18.45 25.07 -1.50
N THR A 102 17.25 25.36 -1.04
CA THR A 102 16.96 25.97 0.25
C THR A 102 15.91 25.15 1.00
N ARG A 103 16.03 25.13 2.33
CA ARG A 103 15.00 24.49 3.17
C ARG A 103 13.84 25.46 3.38
N VAL A 104 12.61 24.94 3.20
CA VAL A 104 11.37 25.61 3.60
C VAL A 104 10.96 25.03 4.96
N THR A 105 10.74 25.89 5.96
CA THR A 105 10.39 25.44 7.31
C THR A 105 9.60 26.51 8.07
N ALA A 106 8.59 26.05 8.82
CA ALA A 106 7.87 26.88 9.80
C ALA A 106 8.61 26.98 11.14
N GLY A 107 9.69 26.18 11.32
CA GLY A 107 10.46 26.10 12.54
C GLY A 107 11.45 27.24 12.70
N THR A 108 11.84 27.49 13.94
CA THR A 108 12.95 28.39 14.28
C THR A 108 14.27 27.68 14.07
N LYS A 109 15.38 28.43 14.02
CA LYS A 109 16.71 27.88 13.76
C LYS A 109 17.08 26.76 14.75
N GLY A 110 17.24 25.56 14.23
CA GLY A 110 17.61 24.36 15.01
C GLY A 110 16.42 23.59 15.58
N GLU A 111 15.19 24.04 15.36
CA GLU A 111 13.98 23.28 15.65
C GLU A 111 13.78 22.22 14.55
N LEU A 112 13.41 21.01 14.96
CA LEU A 112 13.03 19.96 14.06
C LEU A 112 11.51 19.85 14.07
N CYS A 113 10.95 20.02 12.90
CA CYS A 113 9.54 19.85 12.66
C CYS A 113 9.33 18.71 11.67
N ASP A 114 8.19 18.08 11.73
CA ASP A 114 7.72 17.15 10.71
C ASP A 114 6.93 17.96 9.68
N GLU A 115 7.49 18.11 8.47
CA GLU A 115 6.98 19.00 7.43
C GLU A 115 6.71 18.21 6.15
N SER A 116 5.45 18.30 5.64
CA SER A 116 4.98 17.43 4.56
C SER A 116 3.81 18.03 3.77
N ALA A 117 3.25 17.24 2.86
CA ALA A 117 2.02 17.56 2.13
C ALA A 117 2.05 18.94 1.45
N ILE A 118 2.96 19.09 0.50
CA ILE A 118 3.16 20.36 -0.23
C ILE A 118 2.16 20.57 -1.36
N ALA A 119 1.74 21.82 -1.57
CA ALA A 119 0.90 22.22 -2.70
C ALA A 119 1.24 23.66 -3.15
N TRP A 120 1.34 23.88 -4.46
CA TRP A 120 1.58 25.19 -5.05
C TRP A 120 0.30 25.98 -5.27
N SER A 121 0.35 27.29 -5.01
CA SER A 121 -0.70 28.20 -5.47
C SER A 121 -0.71 28.29 -7.00
N PRO A 122 -1.88 28.55 -7.63
CA PRO A 122 -2.01 28.63 -9.09
C PRO A 122 -1.13 29.68 -9.78
N ASP A 123 -0.72 30.72 -9.04
CA ASP A 123 0.16 31.81 -9.49
C ASP A 123 1.65 31.55 -9.23
N SER A 124 1.99 30.35 -8.69
CA SER A 124 3.37 29.91 -8.39
C SER A 124 4.12 30.71 -7.33
N LYS A 125 3.43 31.54 -6.54
CA LYS A 125 4.08 32.41 -5.55
C LYS A 125 4.06 31.88 -4.14
N THR A 126 3.16 30.95 -3.84
CA THR A 126 2.96 30.43 -2.50
C THR A 126 3.05 28.92 -2.49
N LEU A 127 3.83 28.37 -1.56
CA LEU A 127 3.86 26.96 -1.24
C LEU A 127 3.09 26.72 0.07
N ALA A 128 2.03 25.94 0.02
CA ALA A 128 1.34 25.44 1.21
C ALA A 128 1.98 24.13 1.66
N PHE A 129 2.04 23.90 2.97
CA PHE A 129 2.55 22.66 3.55
C PHE A 129 2.00 22.43 4.96
N LEU A 130 2.00 21.18 5.40
CA LEU A 130 1.72 20.78 6.77
C LEU A 130 3.00 20.82 7.61
N SER A 131 2.89 21.33 8.83
CA SER A 131 3.98 21.32 9.81
C SER A 131 3.43 21.16 11.23
N ASN A 132 4.12 20.42 12.10
CA ASN A 132 3.85 20.37 13.52
C ASN A 132 4.64 21.42 14.32
N CYS A 133 5.39 22.29 13.64
CA CYS A 133 5.97 23.46 14.26
C CYS A 133 4.88 24.33 14.89
N GLN A 134 5.16 24.86 16.08
CA GLN A 134 4.22 25.65 16.85
C GLN A 134 2.99 24.85 17.37
N ALA A 135 3.03 23.51 17.33
CA ALA A 135 2.05 22.68 18.01
C ALA A 135 2.07 22.91 19.52
N ALA A 136 0.95 22.70 20.17
CA ALA A 136 0.89 22.79 21.63
C ALA A 136 1.75 21.67 22.28
N LYS A 137 2.32 21.92 23.46
CA LYS A 137 3.16 20.93 24.14
C LYS A 137 2.43 19.64 24.48
N GLU A 138 1.13 19.74 24.66
CA GLU A 138 0.21 18.65 24.98
C GLU A 138 -0.11 17.80 23.74
N ASP A 139 0.07 18.34 22.54
CA ASP A 139 -0.28 17.71 21.25
C ASP A 139 0.83 17.97 20.23
N LYS A 140 1.98 17.36 20.43
CA LYS A 140 3.19 17.60 19.65
C LYS A 140 3.09 17.12 18.20
N ASP A 141 2.15 16.22 17.93
CA ASP A 141 2.00 15.59 16.62
C ASP A 141 0.93 16.28 15.77
N GLN A 142 0.21 17.26 16.34
CA GLN A 142 -0.77 18.06 15.62
C GLN A 142 -0.10 18.90 14.55
N THR A 143 -0.54 18.75 13.31
CA THR A 143 -0.07 19.53 12.16
C THR A 143 -1.08 20.60 11.76
N ASP A 144 -0.56 21.70 11.24
CA ASP A 144 -1.33 22.79 10.65
C ASP A 144 -0.78 23.18 9.28
N PHE A 145 -1.60 23.84 8.46
CA PHE A 145 -1.12 24.41 7.21
C PHE A 145 -0.39 25.73 7.43
N PHE A 146 0.77 25.81 6.80
CA PHE A 146 1.59 27.01 6.66
C PHE A 146 1.67 27.40 5.20
N LEU A 147 1.83 28.69 4.95
CA LEU A 147 2.06 29.26 3.63
C LEU A 147 3.42 29.96 3.60
N ASP A 148 4.27 29.56 2.67
CA ASP A 148 5.53 30.18 2.35
C ASP A 148 5.40 31.00 1.06
N GLU A 149 5.62 32.31 1.14
CA GLU A 149 5.72 33.19 -0.04
C GLU A 149 7.16 33.13 -0.55
N VAL A 150 7.39 32.31 -1.57
CA VAL A 150 8.74 31.87 -2.01
C VAL A 150 9.71 33.00 -2.37
N ASP A 151 9.20 34.18 -2.76
CA ASP A 151 10.02 35.38 -3.05
C ASP A 151 10.16 36.33 -1.84
N ALA A 152 9.44 36.04 -0.74
CA ALA A 152 9.48 36.85 0.46
C ALA A 152 10.65 36.43 1.38
N LYS A 153 11.17 37.38 2.15
CA LYS A 153 12.17 37.11 3.19
C LYS A 153 11.52 36.81 4.55
N SER A 154 10.20 36.72 4.61
CA SER A 154 9.45 36.40 5.80
C SER A 154 9.43 34.90 6.05
N ALA A 155 9.32 34.49 7.33
CA ALA A 155 9.05 33.10 7.67
C ALA A 155 7.63 32.69 7.19
N PRO A 156 7.41 31.39 6.92
CA PRO A 156 6.09 30.88 6.59
C PRO A 156 5.03 31.26 7.62
N ARG A 157 3.83 31.59 7.15
CA ARG A 157 2.70 31.99 7.99
C ARG A 157 1.78 30.80 8.26
N ARG A 158 1.51 30.51 9.54
CA ARG A 158 0.47 29.54 9.93
C ARG A 158 -0.91 30.06 9.50
N VAL A 159 -1.69 29.22 8.85
CA VAL A 159 -3.01 29.55 8.30
C VAL A 159 -4.13 28.90 9.09
N THR A 160 -3.95 27.66 9.51
CA THR A 160 -4.98 26.90 10.20
C THR A 160 -4.66 26.68 11.67
N HIS A 161 -5.70 26.30 12.43
CA HIS A 161 -5.62 25.77 13.77
C HIS A 161 -6.50 24.52 13.82
N LEU A 162 -5.98 23.45 13.25
CA LEU A 162 -6.70 22.18 13.12
C LEU A 162 -6.71 21.39 14.43
N HIS A 163 -7.71 20.54 14.53
CA HIS A 163 -7.83 19.57 15.60
C HIS A 163 -8.19 18.22 14.99
N GLY A 164 -7.18 17.43 14.65
CA GLY A 164 -7.32 16.21 13.89
C GLY A 164 -6.30 16.08 12.79
N ILE A 165 -6.58 15.26 11.78
CA ILE A 165 -5.63 14.89 10.74
C ILE A 165 -6.06 15.46 9.39
N ALA A 166 -5.14 16.19 8.76
CA ALA A 166 -5.30 16.76 7.42
C ALA A 166 -4.30 16.13 6.45
N GLU A 167 -4.70 15.97 5.20
CA GLU A 167 -3.88 15.40 4.12
C GLU A 167 -4.32 15.92 2.74
N ALA A 168 -3.52 15.65 1.70
CA ALA A 168 -3.82 15.94 0.30
C ALA A 168 -4.25 17.40 0.01
N PRO A 169 -3.46 18.42 0.37
CA PRO A 169 -3.82 19.80 0.09
C PRO A 169 -3.85 20.12 -1.41
N ALA A 170 -4.81 20.93 -1.82
CA ALA A 170 -4.92 21.45 -3.17
C ALA A 170 -5.54 22.86 -3.16
N PHE A 171 -4.87 23.85 -3.76
CA PHE A 171 -5.47 25.17 -3.93
C PHE A 171 -6.65 25.13 -4.90
N SER A 172 -7.67 25.92 -4.64
CA SER A 172 -8.68 26.26 -5.65
C SER A 172 -8.01 26.97 -6.83
N PRO A 173 -8.50 26.80 -8.09
CA PRO A 173 -7.93 27.46 -9.27
C PRO A 173 -7.84 28.98 -9.19
N ASP A 174 -8.70 29.64 -8.41
CA ASP A 174 -8.66 31.09 -8.14
C ASP A 174 -7.68 31.47 -7.01
N GLY A 175 -7.05 30.50 -6.35
CA GLY A 175 -6.07 30.70 -5.30
C GLY A 175 -6.60 31.19 -3.96
N LYS A 176 -7.93 31.29 -3.77
CA LYS A 176 -8.50 31.86 -2.55
C LYS A 176 -8.71 30.84 -1.44
N GLN A 177 -8.82 29.56 -1.79
CA GLN A 177 -9.05 28.46 -0.84
C GLN A 177 -7.94 27.41 -0.94
N LEU A 178 -7.57 26.83 0.18
CA LEU A 178 -6.78 25.62 0.28
C LEU A 178 -7.72 24.48 0.71
N GLY A 179 -8.06 23.60 -0.23
CA GLY A 179 -8.83 22.38 0.05
C GLY A 179 -7.92 21.27 0.58
N PHE A 180 -8.43 20.40 1.42
CA PHE A 180 -7.72 19.24 1.93
C PHE A 180 -8.70 18.18 2.46
N LEU A 181 -8.24 16.95 2.53
CA LEU A 181 -8.97 15.89 3.24
C LEU A 181 -8.74 16.06 4.74
N TYR A 182 -9.81 15.97 5.53
CA TYR A 182 -9.74 16.25 6.96
C TYR A 182 -10.63 15.33 7.78
N VAL A 183 -10.06 14.74 8.82
CA VAL A 183 -10.78 14.01 9.86
C VAL A 183 -10.71 14.83 11.14
N GLU A 184 -11.77 15.55 11.45
CA GLU A 184 -11.86 16.39 12.64
C GLU A 184 -11.85 15.54 13.91
N GLY A 185 -11.02 15.91 14.88
CA GLY A 185 -10.92 15.22 16.17
C GLY A 185 -10.16 13.90 16.13
N ALA A 186 -9.66 13.47 14.99
CA ALA A 186 -8.87 12.24 14.90
C ALA A 186 -7.52 12.39 15.60
N THR A 187 -7.14 11.37 16.35
CA THR A 187 -5.87 11.30 17.10
C THR A 187 -4.85 10.33 16.51
N ARG A 188 -5.22 9.65 15.44
CA ARG A 188 -4.39 8.72 14.68
C ARG A 188 -4.73 8.78 13.19
N ARG A 189 -3.80 8.44 12.34
CA ARG A 189 -4.12 8.20 10.94
C ARG A 189 -5.02 6.99 10.81
N ALA A 190 -6.15 7.16 10.18
CA ALA A 190 -7.05 6.09 9.79
C ALA A 190 -6.59 5.54 8.44
N SER A 191 -6.15 4.29 8.43
CA SER A 191 -5.73 3.58 7.22
C SER A 191 -5.89 2.09 7.45
N PRO A 192 -6.32 1.32 6.44
CA PRO A 192 -6.36 -0.14 6.56
C PRO A 192 -5.01 -0.75 6.95
N LEU A 193 -3.90 -0.11 6.57
CA LEU A 193 -2.55 -0.58 6.89
C LEU A 193 -2.12 -0.25 8.33
N ALA A 194 -2.76 0.73 8.99
CA ALA A 194 -2.41 1.14 10.35
C ALA A 194 -2.95 0.15 11.39
N ALA A 195 -2.35 0.18 12.59
CA ALA A 195 -2.88 -0.58 13.71
C ALA A 195 -4.26 -0.07 14.14
N GLU A 196 -5.27 -0.93 14.12
CA GLU A 196 -6.63 -0.56 14.49
C GLU A 196 -6.78 -0.24 15.99
N LYS A 197 -7.76 0.60 16.30
CA LYS A 197 -8.22 0.74 17.68
C LYS A 197 -8.86 -0.58 18.15
N PRO A 198 -8.69 -0.98 19.42
CA PRO A 198 -9.49 -2.07 19.97
C PRO A 198 -10.98 -1.77 19.79
N PRO A 199 -11.78 -2.71 19.26
CA PRO A 199 -13.21 -2.47 19.08
C PRO A 199 -13.88 -2.23 20.45
N ALA A 200 -14.65 -1.14 20.53
CA ALA A 200 -15.38 -0.75 21.73
C ALA A 200 -16.61 0.06 21.35
N GLY A 201 -17.65 0.07 22.22
CA GLY A 201 -18.90 0.78 21.99
C GLY A 201 -19.81 0.08 20.99
N VAL A 202 -20.70 0.82 20.35
CA VAL A 202 -21.59 0.33 19.30
C VAL A 202 -20.84 0.37 17.98
N ILE A 203 -20.44 -0.79 17.49
CA ILE A 203 -19.63 -0.90 16.28
C ILE A 203 -20.39 -0.38 15.06
N GLY A 204 -19.75 0.52 14.32
CA GLY A 204 -20.33 1.18 13.14
C GLY A 204 -21.16 2.41 13.46
N GLU A 205 -21.29 2.81 14.74
CA GLU A 205 -22.00 4.01 15.18
C GLU A 205 -21.13 4.90 16.07
N ASP A 206 -20.51 4.33 17.11
CA ASP A 206 -19.70 5.08 18.05
C ASP A 206 -18.28 5.33 17.52
N GLY A 207 -17.84 6.59 17.65
CA GLY A 207 -16.45 6.97 17.37
C GLY A 207 -16.04 6.90 15.89
N LEU A 208 -17.00 7.04 14.99
CA LEU A 208 -16.72 7.14 13.54
C LEU A 208 -15.86 8.37 13.25
N GLU A 209 -14.79 8.15 12.52
CA GLU A 209 -13.88 9.19 12.03
C GLU A 209 -14.14 9.38 10.53
N ILE A 210 -15.00 10.33 10.18
CA ILE A 210 -15.42 10.58 8.79
C ILE A 210 -14.45 11.56 8.13
N LYS A 211 -13.75 11.09 7.11
CA LYS A 211 -12.87 11.91 6.28
C LYS A 211 -13.71 12.75 5.30
N ARG A 212 -13.52 14.05 5.32
CA ARG A 212 -14.28 15.01 4.50
C ARG A 212 -13.35 15.95 3.76
N VAL A 213 -13.80 16.53 2.66
CA VAL A 213 -13.12 17.70 2.13
C VAL A 213 -13.44 18.91 3.01
N ALA A 214 -12.40 19.54 3.51
CA ALA A 214 -12.44 20.85 4.14
C ALA A 214 -11.69 21.86 3.27
N ALA A 215 -11.96 23.14 3.44
CA ALA A 215 -11.17 24.20 2.84
C ALA A 215 -10.90 25.32 3.84
N ALA A 216 -9.68 25.83 3.82
CA ALA A 216 -9.27 27.03 4.53
C ALA A 216 -9.25 28.23 3.60
N ASP A 217 -9.87 29.34 3.98
CA ASP A 217 -9.66 30.62 3.30
C ASP A 217 -8.19 31.05 3.49
N VAL A 218 -7.49 31.28 2.38
CA VAL A 218 -6.05 31.55 2.38
C VAL A 218 -5.66 32.81 3.15
N ARG A 219 -6.55 33.77 3.28
CA ARG A 219 -6.30 35.05 3.97
C ARG A 219 -6.67 35.00 5.45
N SER A 220 -7.89 34.57 5.75
CA SER A 220 -8.44 34.56 7.12
C SER A 220 -8.07 33.31 7.93
N GLY A 221 -7.81 32.19 7.24
CA GLY A 221 -7.60 30.88 7.89
C GLY A 221 -8.90 30.21 8.37
N GLU A 222 -10.07 30.76 8.03
CA GLU A 222 -11.36 30.15 8.36
C GLU A 222 -11.48 28.80 7.64
N VAL A 223 -11.72 27.72 8.40
CA VAL A 223 -11.87 26.36 7.87
C VAL A 223 -13.35 26.00 7.80
N LYS A 224 -13.78 25.48 6.66
CA LYS A 224 -15.15 24.99 6.43
C LYS A 224 -15.13 23.57 5.88
N MET A 225 -16.00 22.70 6.40
CA MET A 225 -16.27 21.40 5.80
C MET A 225 -17.13 21.58 4.56
N LEU A 226 -16.70 21.03 3.44
CA LEU A 226 -17.36 21.20 2.15
C LEU A 226 -18.24 20.00 1.78
N THR A 227 -17.86 18.77 2.13
CA THR A 227 -18.62 17.57 1.82
C THR A 227 -19.52 17.14 2.97
N PRO A 228 -20.60 16.38 2.72
CA PRO A 228 -21.56 15.94 3.73
C PRO A 228 -20.93 15.09 4.83
N ALA A 229 -21.46 15.17 6.07
CA ALA A 229 -20.96 14.41 7.21
C ALA A 229 -21.30 12.90 7.17
N ASN A 230 -22.15 12.48 6.26
CA ASN A 230 -22.54 11.09 6.04
C ASN A 230 -21.83 10.43 4.84
N LEU A 231 -20.76 11.06 4.33
CA LEU A 231 -19.94 10.53 3.25
C LEU A 231 -18.47 10.61 3.65
N ASP A 232 -17.82 9.46 3.64
CA ASP A 232 -16.37 9.33 3.78
C ASP A 232 -15.73 9.60 2.42
N THR A 233 -14.91 10.66 2.34
CA THR A 233 -14.34 11.16 1.09
C THR A 233 -12.89 10.72 0.96
N TYR A 234 -12.54 10.08 -0.14
CA TYR A 234 -11.22 9.50 -0.36
C TYR A 234 -10.32 10.34 -1.25
N GLU A 235 -10.91 11.00 -2.26
CA GLU A 235 -10.20 11.81 -3.23
C GLU A 235 -11.09 12.96 -3.70
N PHE A 236 -10.49 14.08 -4.09
CA PHE A 236 -11.24 15.22 -4.65
C PHE A 236 -10.43 16.00 -5.68
N ASP A 237 -11.13 16.78 -6.50
CA ASP A 237 -10.57 17.76 -7.43
C ASP A 237 -11.48 18.98 -7.55
N TRP A 238 -10.88 20.16 -7.78
CA TRP A 238 -11.59 21.41 -7.94
C TRP A 238 -12.06 21.61 -9.38
N SER A 239 -13.28 22.10 -9.58
CA SER A 239 -13.68 22.60 -10.90
C SER A 239 -12.85 23.82 -11.31
N PRO A 240 -12.62 24.06 -12.62
CA PRO A 240 -11.79 25.17 -13.10
C PRO A 240 -12.28 26.54 -12.68
N ASP A 241 -13.58 26.72 -12.45
CA ASP A 241 -14.21 27.94 -11.97
C ASP A 241 -14.12 28.14 -10.45
N SER A 242 -13.60 27.15 -9.71
CA SER A 242 -13.53 27.13 -8.26
C SER A 242 -14.89 27.12 -7.54
N GLU A 243 -15.97 26.74 -8.22
CA GLU A 243 -17.32 26.76 -7.65
C GLU A 243 -17.83 25.34 -7.26
N GLN A 244 -17.17 24.31 -7.73
CA GLN A 244 -17.58 22.92 -7.50
C GLN A 244 -16.39 22.02 -7.12
N LEU A 245 -16.73 20.86 -6.53
CA LEU A 245 -15.82 19.73 -6.33
C LEU A 245 -16.32 18.54 -7.14
N ALA A 246 -15.38 17.76 -7.68
CA ALA A 246 -15.58 16.34 -7.98
C ALA A 246 -14.88 15.51 -6.88
N TYR A 247 -15.53 14.48 -6.36
CA TYR A 247 -14.93 13.66 -5.32
C TYR A 247 -15.46 12.24 -5.31
N ILE A 248 -14.64 11.33 -4.81
CA ILE A 248 -14.97 9.92 -4.62
C ILE A 248 -15.28 9.71 -3.15
N ALA A 249 -16.46 9.18 -2.86
CA ALA A 249 -16.92 8.98 -1.49
C ALA A 249 -17.87 7.79 -1.36
N ALA A 250 -17.94 7.24 -0.14
CA ALA A 250 -18.89 6.20 0.24
C ALA A 250 -19.56 6.52 1.59
N PRO A 251 -20.77 5.97 1.86
CA PRO A 251 -21.36 6.05 3.19
C PRO A 251 -20.55 5.27 4.23
N PRO A 252 -20.51 5.72 5.51
CA PRO A 252 -20.03 4.89 6.61
C PRO A 252 -20.95 3.66 6.83
N PRO A 253 -20.60 2.65 7.62
CA PRO A 253 -19.54 2.69 8.59
C PRO A 253 -18.21 2.36 7.96
N GLY A 254 -17.19 2.93 8.53
CA GLY A 254 -15.86 2.47 8.34
C GLY A 254 -15.02 3.34 7.43
N GLU A 255 -13.80 3.36 7.87
CA GLU A 255 -12.66 3.95 7.20
C GLU A 255 -12.50 3.40 5.77
N ASN A 256 -13.24 2.32 5.41
CA ASN A 256 -12.94 1.47 4.29
C ASN A 256 -14.15 0.96 3.49
N ASN A 257 -15.10 1.82 3.21
CA ASN A 257 -16.13 1.56 2.19
C ASN A 257 -15.75 2.05 0.78
N TRP A 258 -14.46 2.33 0.55
CA TRP A 258 -13.97 2.82 -0.73
C TRP A 258 -14.36 1.92 -1.92
N TRP A 259 -14.43 0.61 -1.72
CA TRP A 259 -14.79 -0.35 -2.78
C TRP A 259 -16.20 -0.19 -3.33
N VAL A 260 -17.08 0.49 -2.62
CA VAL A 260 -18.46 0.82 -3.06
C VAL A 260 -18.64 2.33 -3.27
N ALA A 261 -17.53 3.06 -3.34
CA ALA A 261 -17.52 4.51 -3.54
C ALA A 261 -18.10 4.90 -4.91
N LYS A 262 -18.64 6.10 -4.93
CA LYS A 262 -19.23 6.72 -6.12
C LYS A 262 -18.50 8.02 -6.44
N LEU A 263 -18.57 8.44 -7.70
CA LEU A 263 -18.14 9.77 -8.11
C LEU A 263 -19.30 10.75 -7.94
N TYR A 264 -19.02 11.81 -7.21
CA TYR A 264 -19.95 12.90 -6.97
C TYR A 264 -19.43 14.21 -7.53
N THR A 265 -20.35 15.11 -7.89
CA THR A 265 -20.06 16.54 -7.99
C THR A 265 -20.91 17.30 -6.99
N GLN A 266 -20.38 18.42 -6.50
CA GLN A 266 -21.10 19.25 -5.53
C GLN A 266 -20.71 20.72 -5.71
N HIS A 267 -21.69 21.59 -5.84
CA HIS A 267 -21.48 23.03 -5.81
C HIS A 267 -21.22 23.49 -4.37
N LEU A 268 -20.25 24.37 -4.15
CA LEU A 268 -19.81 24.81 -2.82
C LEU A 268 -20.89 25.52 -1.99
N THR A 269 -21.94 26.02 -2.66
CA THR A 269 -23.11 26.63 -2.02
C THR A 269 -24.23 25.63 -1.72
N SER A 270 -24.05 24.36 -1.99
CA SER A 270 -25.02 23.28 -1.79
C SER A 270 -24.46 22.20 -0.87
N ASP A 271 -25.25 21.75 0.10
CA ASP A 271 -24.92 20.61 0.95
C ASP A 271 -25.34 19.25 0.32
N VAL A 272 -25.94 19.29 -0.88
CA VAL A 272 -26.47 18.11 -1.56
C VAL A 272 -25.58 17.77 -2.76
N PRO A 273 -24.86 16.65 -2.73
CA PRO A 273 -24.06 16.19 -3.86
C PRO A 273 -24.93 15.56 -4.96
N THR A 274 -24.44 15.65 -6.19
CA THR A 274 -25.00 14.94 -7.35
C THR A 274 -24.12 13.74 -7.64
N THR A 275 -24.71 12.52 -7.65
CA THR A 275 -24.00 11.31 -8.09
C THR A 275 -23.84 11.34 -9.60
N LEU A 276 -22.59 11.32 -10.10
CA LEU A 276 -22.30 11.20 -11.52
C LEU A 276 -22.09 9.76 -11.95
N VAL A 277 -21.33 8.98 -11.18
CA VAL A 277 -21.05 7.57 -11.46
C VAL A 277 -21.31 6.73 -10.22
N ASP A 278 -22.12 5.72 -10.37
CA ASP A 278 -22.35 4.67 -9.39
C ASP A 278 -21.98 3.32 -10.05
N PRO A 279 -20.75 2.78 -9.83
CA PRO A 279 -20.32 1.56 -10.50
C PRO A 279 -21.24 0.38 -10.25
N GLY A 280 -21.87 0.30 -9.07
CA GLY A 280 -22.84 -0.77 -8.75
C GLY A 280 -24.09 -0.75 -9.63
N ASN A 281 -24.47 0.41 -10.17
CA ASN A 281 -25.64 0.61 -11.01
C ASN A 281 -25.29 1.02 -12.46
N THR A 282 -24.02 1.29 -12.78
CA THR A 282 -23.59 1.66 -14.13
C THR A 282 -23.44 0.41 -15.00
N PRO A 283 -24.18 0.28 -16.12
CA PRO A 283 -24.05 -0.87 -17.00
C PRO A 283 -22.77 -0.78 -17.87
N GLY A 284 -22.22 -1.94 -18.24
CA GLY A 284 -21.05 -2.05 -19.12
C GLY A 284 -19.78 -2.45 -18.38
N PRO A 285 -18.59 -2.18 -18.93
CA PRO A 285 -17.32 -2.64 -18.39
C PRO A 285 -17.05 -2.16 -16.95
N LEU A 286 -17.51 -0.97 -16.60
CA LEU A 286 -17.33 -0.38 -15.26
C LEU A 286 -18.22 -1.02 -14.18
N HIS A 287 -19.17 -1.89 -14.53
CA HIS A 287 -20.11 -2.45 -13.57
C HIS A 287 -19.43 -3.24 -12.46
N GLY A 288 -19.64 -2.79 -11.20
CA GLY A 288 -19.09 -3.44 -10.01
C GLY A 288 -17.56 -3.29 -9.84
N LEU A 289 -16.93 -2.37 -10.57
CA LEU A 289 -15.53 -2.04 -10.42
C LEU A 289 -15.34 -0.84 -9.47
N GLN A 290 -14.11 -0.58 -9.07
CA GLN A 290 -13.71 0.58 -8.29
C GLN A 290 -13.37 1.75 -9.19
N ILE A 291 -13.41 2.96 -8.64
CA ILE A 291 -13.08 4.20 -9.34
C ILE A 291 -12.10 5.03 -8.51
N ALA A 292 -11.19 5.73 -9.18
CA ALA A 292 -10.14 6.53 -8.55
C ALA A 292 -9.71 7.71 -9.44
N VAL A 293 -8.97 8.64 -8.87
CA VAL A 293 -8.28 9.75 -9.55
C VAL A 293 -9.22 10.62 -10.39
N PRO A 294 -10.30 11.20 -9.82
CA PRO A 294 -11.17 12.09 -10.55
C PRO A 294 -10.45 13.41 -10.89
N ARG A 295 -10.56 13.87 -12.15
CA ARG A 295 -9.93 15.11 -12.61
C ARG A 295 -10.84 15.87 -13.55
N TRP A 296 -11.11 17.15 -13.22
CA TRP A 296 -11.85 18.04 -14.08
C TRP A 296 -11.08 18.42 -15.34
N SER A 297 -11.76 18.45 -16.48
CA SER A 297 -11.21 19.02 -17.70
C SER A 297 -10.99 20.52 -17.56
N PRO A 298 -10.00 21.13 -18.25
CA PRO A 298 -9.73 22.56 -18.16
C PRO A 298 -10.90 23.47 -18.54
N ASP A 299 -11.82 22.99 -19.38
CA ASP A 299 -13.02 23.71 -19.79
C ASP A 299 -14.25 23.44 -18.89
N GLY A 300 -14.10 22.58 -17.87
CA GLY A 300 -15.14 22.26 -16.89
C GLY A 300 -16.29 21.39 -17.42
N LYS A 301 -16.17 20.82 -18.64
CA LYS A 301 -17.28 20.06 -19.23
C LYS A 301 -17.23 18.58 -18.95
N GLU A 302 -16.05 18.04 -18.64
CA GLU A 302 -15.83 16.61 -18.42
C GLU A 302 -15.05 16.37 -17.14
N ILE A 303 -15.18 15.14 -16.62
CA ILE A 303 -14.36 14.59 -15.55
C ILE A 303 -13.77 13.29 -16.06
N ALA A 304 -12.44 13.18 -16.04
CA ALA A 304 -11.72 11.94 -16.29
C ALA A 304 -11.48 11.21 -14.97
N PHE A 305 -11.49 9.87 -15.01
CA PHE A 305 -11.20 9.02 -13.85
C PHE A 305 -10.69 7.66 -14.30
N ILE A 306 -10.12 6.89 -13.37
CA ILE A 306 -9.71 5.50 -13.60
C ILE A 306 -10.78 4.59 -13.02
N GLY A 307 -11.17 3.56 -13.79
CA GLY A 307 -12.08 2.51 -13.36
C GLY A 307 -11.49 1.13 -13.60
N GLY A 308 -11.44 0.28 -12.60
CA GLY A 308 -10.84 -1.05 -12.69
C GLY A 308 -11.11 -1.93 -11.49
N LEU A 309 -10.70 -3.19 -11.57
CA LEU A 309 -10.76 -4.11 -10.42
C LEU A 309 -9.58 -3.82 -9.51
N MET A 310 -9.83 -3.10 -8.42
CA MET A 310 -8.81 -2.70 -7.45
C MET A 310 -9.08 -3.41 -6.11
N SER A 311 -8.02 -3.90 -5.48
CA SER A 311 -8.11 -4.55 -4.16
C SER A 311 -7.87 -3.61 -3.00
N ASP A 312 -7.11 -2.53 -3.22
CA ASP A 312 -6.66 -1.63 -2.15
C ASP A 312 -6.81 -0.17 -2.55
N GLN A 313 -7.27 0.66 -1.62
CA GLN A 313 -7.27 2.10 -1.80
C GLN A 313 -5.82 2.61 -1.97
N GLY A 314 -5.57 3.42 -2.99
CA GLY A 314 -4.22 3.96 -3.27
C GLY A 314 -3.37 3.08 -4.19
N ALA A 315 -3.69 1.78 -4.35
CA ALA A 315 -3.13 0.94 -5.39
C ALA A 315 -4.01 1.00 -6.65
N THR A 316 -3.99 2.16 -7.31
CA THR A 316 -4.86 2.45 -8.45
C THR A 316 -4.42 1.72 -9.70
N GLY A 317 -5.38 1.07 -10.37
CA GLY A 317 -5.16 0.43 -11.66
C GLY A 317 -6.46 0.15 -12.40
N GLY A 318 -6.45 0.36 -13.70
CA GLY A 318 -7.64 0.11 -14.53
C GLY A 318 -7.57 0.79 -15.88
N ASP A 319 -8.75 1.07 -16.42
CA ASP A 319 -8.97 1.77 -17.68
C ASP A 319 -9.34 3.23 -17.45
N ILE A 320 -9.13 4.08 -18.44
CA ILE A 320 -9.43 5.51 -18.37
C ILE A 320 -10.86 5.73 -18.88
N TYR A 321 -11.62 6.47 -18.09
CA TYR A 321 -12.99 6.87 -18.41
C TYR A 321 -13.13 8.39 -18.39
N THR A 322 -14.07 8.90 -19.18
CA THR A 322 -14.57 10.28 -19.06
C THR A 322 -16.09 10.29 -18.88
N ILE A 323 -16.59 11.34 -18.25
CA ILE A 323 -18.02 11.60 -18.13
C ILE A 323 -18.28 13.10 -18.20
N SER A 324 -19.39 13.50 -18.84
CA SER A 324 -19.83 14.90 -18.81
C SER A 324 -20.09 15.34 -17.36
N SER A 325 -19.65 16.53 -17.00
CA SER A 325 -19.92 17.14 -15.70
C SER A 325 -21.41 17.36 -15.43
N ALA A 326 -22.23 17.37 -16.49
CA ALA A 326 -23.69 17.40 -16.41
C ALA A 326 -24.33 16.03 -16.20
N GLY A 327 -23.53 14.95 -16.14
CA GLY A 327 -23.97 13.58 -16.03
C GLY A 327 -24.15 12.88 -17.39
N GLY A 328 -24.53 11.63 -17.35
CA GLY A 328 -24.68 10.80 -18.56
C GLY A 328 -24.07 9.42 -18.37
N ARG A 329 -23.64 8.81 -19.47
CA ARG A 329 -22.95 7.53 -19.45
C ARG A 329 -21.45 7.77 -19.50
N PRO A 330 -20.66 7.12 -18.63
CA PRO A 330 -19.21 7.13 -18.76
C PRO A 330 -18.76 6.52 -20.09
N GLU A 331 -17.77 7.11 -20.70
CA GLU A 331 -17.12 6.65 -21.92
C GLU A 331 -15.73 6.11 -21.58
N GLU A 332 -15.43 4.89 -22.05
CA GLU A 332 -14.14 4.24 -21.84
C GLU A 332 -13.20 4.59 -22.99
N LEU A 333 -12.00 5.05 -22.65
CA LEU A 333 -10.99 5.48 -23.61
C LEU A 333 -9.86 4.45 -23.81
N SER A 334 -9.56 3.64 -22.80
CA SER A 334 -8.35 2.80 -22.74
C SER A 334 -8.25 1.67 -23.78
N PRO A 335 -9.34 0.97 -24.19
CA PRO A 335 -9.17 -0.15 -25.13
C PRO A 335 -8.57 0.26 -26.48
N GLY A 336 -8.73 1.53 -26.87
CA GLY A 336 -8.10 2.09 -28.06
C GLY A 336 -6.69 2.63 -27.83
N ILE A 337 -6.32 2.91 -26.58
CA ILE A 337 -5.07 3.58 -26.24
C ILE A 337 -3.95 2.58 -25.93
N GLU A 338 -4.17 1.62 -25.04
CA GLU A 338 -3.16 0.64 -24.62
C GLU A 338 -3.81 -0.63 -24.03
N PRO A 339 -4.19 -1.61 -24.87
CA PRO A 339 -4.97 -2.77 -24.42
C PRO A 339 -4.22 -3.74 -23.49
N HIS A 340 -2.91 -3.57 -23.33
CA HIS A 340 -2.06 -4.44 -22.48
C HIS A 340 -1.39 -3.67 -21.33
N ALA A 341 -1.86 -2.46 -21.04
CA ALA A 341 -1.38 -1.66 -19.93
C ALA A 341 -2.50 -1.45 -18.91
N THR A 342 -2.11 -1.06 -17.71
CA THR A 342 -3.01 -0.68 -16.62
C THR A 342 -2.70 0.77 -16.25
N ALA A 343 -3.63 1.69 -16.47
CA ALA A 343 -3.47 3.08 -16.06
C ALA A 343 -3.50 3.18 -14.54
N SER A 344 -2.59 3.97 -13.97
CA SER A 344 -2.46 4.11 -12.51
C SER A 344 -2.65 5.54 -12.02
N TRP A 345 -2.50 6.53 -12.88
CA TRP A 345 -2.72 7.93 -12.58
C TRP A 345 -3.01 8.69 -13.87
N LEU A 346 -3.77 9.79 -13.77
CA LEU A 346 -4.06 10.67 -14.89
C LEU A 346 -4.18 12.13 -14.47
N THR A 347 -4.01 13.02 -15.45
CA THR A 347 -4.31 14.45 -15.35
C THR A 347 -4.65 15.02 -16.72
N TRP A 348 -5.38 16.14 -16.76
CA TRP A 348 -5.58 16.91 -17.98
C TRP A 348 -4.38 17.81 -18.24
N THR A 349 -3.94 17.86 -19.49
CA THR A 349 -2.97 18.84 -19.96
C THR A 349 -3.65 20.17 -20.30
N GLY A 350 -2.89 21.25 -20.37
CA GLY A 350 -3.43 22.56 -20.78
C GLY A 350 -4.03 22.59 -22.19
N SER A 351 -3.72 21.62 -23.03
CA SER A 351 -4.28 21.44 -24.38
C SER A 351 -5.61 20.66 -24.42
N GLY A 352 -6.11 20.20 -23.27
CA GLY A 352 -7.32 19.37 -23.21
C GLY A 352 -7.10 17.89 -23.52
N ASN A 353 -5.85 17.44 -23.55
CA ASN A 353 -5.49 16.02 -23.65
C ASN A 353 -5.35 15.41 -22.26
N ILE A 354 -5.33 14.07 -22.17
CA ILE A 354 -5.13 13.34 -20.94
C ILE A 354 -3.70 12.77 -20.92
N GLY A 355 -2.88 13.28 -19.96
CA GLY A 355 -1.64 12.65 -19.59
C GLY A 355 -1.89 11.58 -18.54
N TYR A 356 -1.29 10.38 -18.68
CA TYR A 356 -1.49 9.30 -17.74
C TYR A 356 -0.23 8.43 -17.59
N SER A 357 0.00 7.95 -16.38
CA SER A 357 0.97 6.91 -16.11
C SER A 357 0.32 5.54 -16.19
N TYR A 358 1.12 4.53 -16.54
CA TYR A 358 0.65 3.17 -16.65
C TYR A 358 1.71 2.14 -16.27
N ILE A 359 1.26 0.94 -15.97
CA ILE A 359 2.09 -0.25 -15.76
C ILE A 359 1.93 -1.15 -16.98
N ALA A 360 3.05 -1.64 -17.54
CA ALA A 360 3.06 -2.63 -18.60
C ALA A 360 4.25 -3.56 -18.46
N GLY A 361 4.04 -4.89 -18.48
CA GLY A 361 5.11 -5.88 -18.42
C GLY A 361 6.04 -5.74 -17.20
N GLY A 362 5.51 -5.31 -16.03
CA GLY A 362 6.28 -5.10 -14.81
C GLY A 362 7.13 -3.83 -14.79
N SER A 363 6.91 -2.91 -15.71
CA SER A 363 7.58 -1.60 -15.79
C SER A 363 6.55 -0.48 -15.81
N SER A 364 6.99 0.75 -15.59
CA SER A 364 6.14 1.93 -15.61
C SER A 364 6.39 2.81 -16.83
N GLY A 365 5.36 3.47 -17.31
CA GLY A 365 5.42 4.38 -18.44
C GLY A 365 4.51 5.59 -18.27
N PHE A 366 4.61 6.51 -19.23
CA PHE A 366 3.80 7.70 -19.30
C PHE A 366 3.38 7.97 -20.76
N LYS A 367 2.13 8.38 -20.97
CA LYS A 367 1.58 8.69 -22.29
C LYS A 367 0.65 9.90 -22.25
N ILE A 368 0.39 10.48 -23.43
CA ILE A 368 -0.64 11.47 -23.67
C ILE A 368 -1.65 10.91 -24.67
N ALA A 369 -2.91 11.01 -24.34
CA ALA A 369 -4.02 10.60 -25.20
C ALA A 369 -4.92 11.78 -25.55
N ASP A 370 -5.41 11.80 -26.79
CA ASP A 370 -6.50 12.68 -27.22
C ASP A 370 -7.84 12.02 -26.83
N PRO A 371 -8.62 12.59 -25.90
CA PRO A 371 -9.87 11.99 -25.48
C PRO A 371 -10.93 11.92 -26.58
N LEU A 372 -10.84 12.80 -27.60
CA LEU A 372 -11.80 12.81 -28.70
C LEU A 372 -11.59 11.68 -29.71
N ASN A 373 -10.35 11.23 -29.86
CA ASN A 373 -9.99 10.23 -30.86
C ASN A 373 -9.60 8.87 -30.25
N SER A 374 -9.53 8.76 -28.93
CA SER A 374 -9.07 7.56 -28.21
C SER A 374 -7.74 7.00 -28.77
N MET A 375 -6.86 7.87 -29.23
CA MET A 375 -5.59 7.52 -29.90
C MET A 375 -4.42 8.21 -29.18
N PRO A 376 -3.29 7.53 -29.04
CA PRO A 376 -2.05 8.17 -28.61
C PRO A 376 -1.70 9.32 -29.55
N ILE A 377 -1.24 10.43 -28.98
CA ILE A 377 -0.78 11.56 -29.80
C ILE A 377 0.55 11.19 -30.44
N ALA A 378 0.63 11.30 -31.78
CA ALA A 378 1.85 11.00 -32.51
C ALA A 378 3.06 11.77 -31.97
N GLY A 379 4.19 11.08 -31.79
CA GLY A 379 5.40 11.64 -31.18
C GLY A 379 5.47 11.50 -29.65
N HIS A 380 4.40 11.05 -29.01
CA HIS A 380 4.37 10.73 -27.56
C HIS A 380 4.17 9.23 -27.32
N GLU A 381 4.38 8.42 -28.34
CA GLU A 381 4.28 6.97 -28.29
C GLU A 381 5.47 6.38 -27.54
N ASN A 382 5.20 5.42 -26.67
CA ASN A 382 6.21 4.59 -25.99
C ASN A 382 7.19 5.33 -25.07
N GLN A 383 6.74 6.31 -24.30
CA GLN A 383 7.50 6.83 -23.17
C GLN A 383 7.51 5.79 -22.06
N PHE A 384 8.48 4.91 -22.08
CA PHE A 384 8.54 3.74 -21.21
C PHE A 384 9.72 3.82 -20.26
N PHE A 385 9.44 3.84 -18.96
CA PHE A 385 10.47 3.77 -17.93
C PHE A 385 10.78 2.30 -17.61
N GLU A 386 11.63 1.69 -18.44
CA GLU A 386 12.01 0.31 -18.23
C GLU A 386 12.82 0.13 -16.94
N ALA A 387 12.45 -0.87 -16.14
CA ALA A 387 13.10 -1.22 -14.88
C ALA A 387 13.23 -0.07 -13.87
N VAL A 388 12.28 0.87 -13.84
CA VAL A 388 12.17 1.93 -12.82
C VAL A 388 10.72 2.14 -12.40
N SER A 389 10.49 2.69 -11.21
CA SER A 389 9.20 3.22 -10.78
C SER A 389 9.27 4.75 -10.66
N ILE A 390 8.14 5.41 -10.87
CA ILE A 390 8.00 6.87 -10.81
C ILE A 390 6.88 7.23 -9.85
N GLY A 391 6.90 8.43 -9.32
CA GLY A 391 5.86 8.96 -8.47
C GLY A 391 6.18 10.36 -7.97
N ASP A 392 5.17 11.17 -7.71
CA ASP A 392 5.32 12.46 -7.05
C ASP A 392 5.19 12.34 -5.52
N GLY A 393 5.01 11.12 -5.00
CA GLY A 393 4.90 10.80 -3.57
C GLY A 393 3.50 10.95 -2.99
N ARG A 394 2.49 11.37 -3.76
CA ARG A 394 1.10 11.49 -3.32
C ARG A 394 0.27 10.28 -3.67
N ILE A 395 0.38 9.83 -4.90
CA ILE A 395 -0.28 8.64 -5.45
C ILE A 395 0.79 7.84 -6.18
N ASP A 396 0.76 6.54 -6.05
CA ASP A 396 1.69 5.67 -6.77
C ASP A 396 1.62 5.98 -8.28
N MET A 397 2.78 6.06 -8.91
CA MET A 397 2.95 6.37 -10.33
C MET A 397 2.56 7.80 -10.74
N SER A 398 2.21 8.70 -9.80
CA SER A 398 1.88 10.09 -10.09
C SER A 398 3.11 10.90 -10.52
N ILE A 399 2.87 11.95 -11.31
CA ILE A 399 3.90 12.87 -11.82
C ILE A 399 3.43 14.30 -11.55
N SER A 400 4.28 15.12 -10.98
CA SER A 400 4.00 16.54 -10.85
C SER A 400 4.29 17.27 -12.15
N LEU A 401 3.32 18.02 -12.68
CA LEU A 401 3.41 18.67 -13.98
C LEU A 401 3.21 20.18 -13.84
N SER A 402 4.00 20.95 -14.60
CA SER A 402 3.82 22.39 -14.81
C SER A 402 2.96 22.68 -16.04
N LYS A 403 2.45 23.90 -16.13
CA LYS A 403 1.63 24.35 -17.28
C LYS A 403 2.44 24.47 -18.57
N ASP A 404 3.74 24.66 -18.48
CA ASP A 404 4.66 24.82 -19.61
C ASP A 404 5.31 23.48 -20.05
N GLY A 405 4.93 22.35 -19.44
CA GLY A 405 5.29 21.03 -19.90
C GLY A 405 6.49 20.38 -19.20
N HIS A 406 6.97 20.94 -18.08
CA HIS A 406 7.96 20.27 -17.25
C HIS A 406 7.31 19.28 -16.29
N ALA A 407 7.99 18.19 -16.03
CA ALA A 407 7.59 17.13 -15.10
C ALA A 407 8.63 16.96 -14.00
N ALA A 408 8.17 16.59 -12.80
CA ALA A 408 9.01 16.19 -11.69
C ALA A 408 8.45 14.96 -10.99
N PHE A 409 9.33 14.03 -10.60
CA PHE A 409 8.96 12.76 -9.99
C PHE A 409 10.13 12.17 -9.20
N ALA A 410 9.84 11.28 -8.26
CA ALA A 410 10.83 10.41 -7.65
C ALA A 410 11.08 9.19 -8.57
N ARG A 411 12.34 8.83 -8.77
CA ARG A 411 12.73 7.70 -9.60
C ARG A 411 13.68 6.79 -8.82
N SER A 412 13.40 5.50 -8.86
CA SER A 412 14.24 4.46 -8.28
C SER A 412 14.16 3.16 -9.10
N SER A 413 15.05 2.22 -8.79
CA SER A 413 15.03 0.86 -9.34
C SER A 413 15.58 -0.13 -8.33
N PHE A 414 15.66 -1.41 -8.67
CA PHE A 414 16.37 -2.39 -7.84
C PHE A 414 17.87 -2.11 -7.68
N SER A 415 18.46 -1.24 -8.50
CA SER A 415 19.90 -0.93 -8.48
C SER A 415 20.20 0.52 -8.17
N THR A 416 19.20 1.39 -8.13
CA THR A 416 19.36 2.84 -7.94
C THR A 416 18.37 3.28 -6.87
N ALA A 417 18.88 3.84 -5.79
CA ALA A 417 18.08 4.39 -4.71
C ALA A 417 17.30 5.64 -5.19
N PRO A 418 16.20 6.04 -4.50
CA PRO A 418 15.32 7.09 -4.96
C PRO A 418 16.01 8.46 -4.97
N GLU A 419 15.81 9.18 -6.07
CA GLU A 419 16.22 10.57 -6.22
C GLU A 419 15.11 11.35 -6.95
N VAL A 420 15.12 12.67 -6.81
CA VAL A 420 14.22 13.55 -7.56
C VAL A 420 14.78 13.80 -8.96
N TRP A 421 13.93 13.63 -9.94
CA TRP A 421 14.23 13.82 -11.36
C TRP A 421 13.25 14.78 -12.00
N THR A 422 13.68 15.43 -13.09
CA THR A 422 12.86 16.31 -13.91
C THR A 422 13.18 16.11 -15.39
N GLY A 423 12.25 16.49 -16.24
CA GLY A 423 12.40 16.50 -17.69
C GLY A 423 11.22 17.14 -18.38
N ASP A 424 11.32 17.39 -19.66
CA ASP A 424 10.19 17.81 -20.44
C ASP A 424 9.20 16.67 -20.60
N PHE A 425 7.94 16.98 -20.47
CA PHE A 425 6.85 16.03 -20.53
C PHE A 425 6.81 15.22 -21.85
N SER A 426 7.17 15.88 -22.94
CA SER A 426 7.27 15.23 -24.26
C SER A 426 8.47 14.29 -24.41
N GLU A 427 9.44 14.37 -23.50
CA GLU A 427 10.72 13.64 -23.60
C GLU A 427 10.94 12.65 -22.44
N LEU A 428 9.91 12.39 -21.62
CA LEU A 428 10.04 11.50 -20.44
C LEU A 428 10.51 10.08 -20.79
N GLY A 429 10.30 9.63 -22.03
CA GLY A 429 10.79 8.34 -22.51
C GLY A 429 12.28 8.32 -22.86
N ASP A 430 12.91 9.46 -23.11
CA ASP A 430 14.35 9.54 -23.35
C ASP A 430 15.09 9.72 -22.00
N ARG A 431 15.77 8.67 -21.60
CA ARG A 431 16.58 8.69 -20.35
C ARG A 431 17.67 9.76 -20.35
N ASN A 432 18.16 10.17 -21.52
CA ASN A 432 19.21 11.18 -21.65
C ASN A 432 18.66 12.60 -21.51
N ALA A 433 17.35 12.78 -21.73
CA ALA A 433 16.66 14.06 -21.53
C ALA A 433 16.29 14.31 -20.06
N LEU A 434 16.30 13.27 -19.22
CA LEU A 434 15.99 13.41 -17.80
C LEU A 434 17.19 13.94 -17.02
N LYS A 435 16.92 14.90 -16.12
CA LYS A 435 17.91 15.50 -15.24
C LYS A 435 17.68 15.08 -13.79
N GLN A 436 18.70 14.50 -13.17
CA GLN A 436 18.71 14.26 -11.73
C GLN A 436 18.89 15.58 -10.98
N ILE A 437 18.07 15.80 -9.97
CA ILE A 437 18.05 17.03 -9.16
C ILE A 437 18.71 16.82 -7.81
N THR A 438 18.46 15.68 -7.17
CA THR A 438 19.00 15.37 -5.85
C THR A 438 20.07 14.26 -5.93
N HIS A 439 20.95 14.22 -4.94
CA HIS A 439 22.09 13.31 -4.88
C HIS A 439 22.28 12.72 -3.47
N TYR A 440 21.16 12.49 -2.75
CA TYR A 440 21.20 12.01 -1.36
C TYR A 440 21.72 10.58 -1.26
N ASN A 441 21.38 9.77 -2.25
CA ASN A 441 21.55 8.32 -2.22
C ASN A 441 22.57 7.80 -3.25
N ASP A 442 23.29 8.67 -3.97
CA ASP A 442 24.24 8.30 -5.04
C ASP A 442 25.34 7.32 -4.60
N ASN A 443 25.69 7.33 -3.32
CA ASN A 443 26.73 6.48 -2.77
C ASN A 443 26.20 5.11 -2.30
N LEU A 444 24.87 4.91 -2.28
CA LEU A 444 24.27 3.66 -1.87
C LEU A 444 24.42 2.60 -2.97
N LYS A 445 24.79 1.41 -2.56
CA LYS A 445 24.90 0.25 -3.46
C LYS A 445 24.01 -0.87 -2.99
N PRO A 446 23.39 -1.63 -3.92
CA PRO A 446 22.59 -2.80 -3.55
C PRO A 446 23.44 -3.80 -2.76
N ALA A 447 22.89 -4.28 -1.64
CA ALA A 447 23.45 -5.42 -0.91
C ALA A 447 23.04 -6.77 -1.53
N TRP A 448 22.35 -6.75 -2.65
CA TRP A 448 21.83 -7.88 -3.44
C TRP A 448 22.40 -7.83 -4.85
N GLY A 449 22.18 -8.89 -5.64
CA GLY A 449 22.66 -8.96 -7.03
C GLY A 449 21.74 -8.20 -8.01
N LYS A 450 21.98 -8.39 -9.31
CA LYS A 450 21.13 -7.79 -10.37
C LYS A 450 19.70 -8.25 -10.28
N ALA A 451 18.79 -7.44 -10.82
CA ALA A 451 17.40 -7.83 -11.10
C ALA A 451 17.23 -8.10 -12.60
N GLU A 452 16.39 -9.08 -12.94
CA GLU A 452 16.08 -9.45 -14.31
C GLU A 452 14.57 -9.59 -14.48
N SER A 453 14.00 -8.92 -15.48
CA SER A 453 12.60 -9.12 -15.85
C SER A 453 12.49 -10.41 -16.65
N ILE A 454 11.62 -11.31 -16.22
CA ILE A 454 11.43 -12.64 -16.82
C ILE A 454 9.98 -12.80 -17.24
N THR A 455 9.77 -13.40 -18.37
CA THR A 455 8.43 -13.77 -18.87
C THR A 455 8.33 -15.26 -19.11
N TRP A 456 7.17 -15.81 -18.85
CA TRP A 456 6.86 -17.22 -19.13
C TRP A 456 5.41 -17.38 -19.52
N THR A 457 5.13 -18.47 -20.24
CA THR A 457 3.76 -18.83 -20.60
C THR A 457 3.16 -19.70 -19.49
N SER A 458 1.99 -19.30 -19.03
CA SER A 458 1.19 -20.12 -18.11
C SER A 458 0.15 -20.89 -18.90
N ALA A 459 0.26 -22.22 -18.88
CA ALA A 459 -0.69 -23.10 -19.53
C ALA A 459 -2.06 -23.00 -18.88
N VAL A 460 -3.09 -22.82 -19.68
CA VAL A 460 -4.46 -22.79 -19.20
C VAL A 460 -4.97 -24.23 -19.09
N GLN A 461 -5.12 -24.71 -17.85
CA GLN A 461 -5.95 -25.88 -17.59
C GLN A 461 -7.39 -25.44 -17.35
N PRO A 462 -8.41 -26.21 -17.80
CA PRO A 462 -9.78 -25.86 -17.54
C PRO A 462 -10.02 -25.70 -16.02
N SER A 463 -10.38 -24.51 -15.61
CA SER A 463 -10.90 -24.29 -14.24
C SER A 463 -12.37 -24.72 -14.23
N PRO A 464 -12.84 -25.45 -13.21
CA PRO A 464 -14.24 -25.82 -13.11
C PRO A 464 -15.19 -24.62 -12.95
N THR A 465 -14.64 -23.42 -12.79
CA THR A 465 -15.39 -22.18 -12.54
C THR A 465 -15.39 -21.21 -13.72
N ILE A 466 -14.57 -21.46 -14.75
CA ILE A 466 -14.55 -20.64 -15.95
C ILE A 466 -15.39 -21.35 -17.02
N PRO A 467 -16.36 -20.68 -17.67
CA PRO A 467 -17.18 -21.29 -18.73
C PRO A 467 -16.28 -21.88 -19.82
N PRO A 468 -16.62 -23.06 -20.38
CA PRO A 468 -15.86 -23.71 -21.42
C PRO A 468 -15.68 -22.86 -22.69
N ASP A 469 -16.54 -21.87 -22.91
CA ASP A 469 -16.55 -20.99 -24.08
C ASP A 469 -15.61 -19.80 -24.02
N SER A 470 -15.07 -19.45 -22.84
CA SER A 470 -13.91 -18.58 -22.81
C SER A 470 -12.72 -19.44 -23.24
N ALA A 471 -12.36 -19.42 -24.52
CA ALA A 471 -11.11 -19.99 -25.01
C ALA A 471 -10.00 -19.40 -24.15
N GLN A 472 -9.60 -20.13 -23.12
CA GLN A 472 -8.64 -19.67 -22.14
C GLN A 472 -7.32 -19.56 -22.86
N LYS A 473 -7.01 -18.33 -23.23
CA LYS A 473 -5.73 -17.99 -23.83
C LYS A 473 -4.65 -18.29 -22.80
N GLU A 474 -3.57 -18.87 -23.25
CA GLU A 474 -2.34 -18.89 -22.49
C GLU A 474 -2.00 -17.45 -22.12
N PHE A 475 -1.71 -17.20 -20.84
CA PHE A 475 -1.23 -15.89 -20.43
C PHE A 475 0.29 -15.85 -20.50
N GLN A 476 0.81 -14.74 -21.01
CA GLN A 476 2.20 -14.38 -20.75
C GLN A 476 2.26 -13.76 -19.38
N VAL A 477 2.98 -14.36 -18.47
CA VAL A 477 3.15 -13.87 -17.10
C VAL A 477 4.53 -13.26 -16.98
N GLN A 478 4.61 -12.10 -16.35
CA GLN A 478 5.87 -11.42 -16.07
C GLN A 478 6.20 -11.55 -14.58
N GLY A 479 7.48 -11.51 -14.25
CA GLY A 479 7.98 -11.39 -12.90
C GLY A 479 9.42 -10.88 -12.87
N TRP A 480 9.86 -10.49 -11.70
CA TRP A 480 11.24 -10.08 -11.46
C TRP A 480 12.02 -11.21 -10.78
N LEU A 481 13.22 -11.48 -11.25
CA LEU A 481 14.18 -12.37 -10.61
C LEU A 481 15.33 -11.56 -10.04
N LEU A 482 15.43 -11.51 -8.71
CA LEU A 482 16.52 -10.88 -8.00
C LEU A 482 17.61 -11.92 -7.72
N TYR A 483 18.82 -11.63 -8.13
CA TYR A 483 19.97 -12.52 -7.97
C TYR A 483 20.55 -12.41 -6.57
N PRO A 484 21.13 -13.50 -6.03
CA PRO A 484 21.89 -13.43 -4.80
C PRO A 484 23.07 -12.45 -4.92
N ALA A 485 23.42 -11.80 -3.80
CA ALA A 485 24.70 -11.13 -3.71
C ALA A 485 25.83 -12.15 -3.99
N ASP A 486 26.95 -11.70 -4.50
CA ASP A 486 28.13 -12.56 -4.81
C ASP A 486 27.78 -13.79 -5.68
N TYR A 487 26.87 -13.62 -6.66
CA TYR A 487 26.44 -14.67 -7.57
C TYR A 487 27.62 -15.26 -8.34
N ASP A 488 27.79 -16.58 -8.20
CA ASP A 488 28.80 -17.39 -8.89
C ASP A 488 28.08 -18.39 -9.81
N PRO A 489 28.23 -18.31 -11.15
CA PRO A 489 27.53 -19.18 -12.08
C PRO A 489 27.97 -20.65 -12.01
N THR A 490 28.97 -20.99 -11.22
CA THR A 490 29.38 -22.39 -11.00
C THR A 490 28.63 -23.08 -9.85
N LYS A 491 27.86 -22.32 -9.07
CA LYS A 491 27.12 -22.83 -7.91
C LYS A 491 25.62 -22.86 -8.18
N LYS A 492 24.91 -23.72 -7.41
CA LYS A 492 23.46 -23.72 -7.34
C LYS A 492 22.99 -23.06 -6.07
N TYR A 493 21.93 -22.26 -6.18
CA TYR A 493 21.38 -21.44 -5.12
C TYR A 493 19.95 -21.85 -4.77
N PRO A 494 19.51 -21.67 -3.53
CA PRO A 494 18.10 -21.80 -3.19
C PRO A 494 17.28 -20.67 -3.81
N LEU A 495 15.99 -20.93 -3.99
CA LEU A 495 15.00 -19.96 -4.49
C LEU A 495 13.98 -19.64 -3.40
N ILE A 496 13.69 -18.36 -3.22
CA ILE A 496 12.50 -17.89 -2.52
C ILE A 496 11.54 -17.32 -3.58
N VAL A 497 10.30 -17.79 -3.56
CA VAL A 497 9.20 -17.16 -4.30
C VAL A 497 8.54 -16.16 -3.36
N TYR A 498 8.57 -14.88 -3.71
CA TYR A 498 7.99 -13.80 -2.93
C TYR A 498 6.75 -13.25 -3.65
N VAL A 499 5.57 -13.58 -3.17
CA VAL A 499 4.30 -13.19 -3.77
C VAL A 499 3.82 -11.88 -3.17
N HIS A 500 3.50 -10.90 -4.02
CA HIS A 500 2.99 -9.59 -3.57
C HIS A 500 1.58 -9.66 -2.99
N GLY A 501 1.18 -8.63 -2.27
CA GLY A 501 -0.17 -8.40 -1.78
C GLY A 501 -1.12 -7.86 -2.86
N GLY A 502 -2.29 -7.46 -2.46
CA GLY A 502 -3.35 -7.01 -3.35
C GLY A 502 -4.56 -7.97 -3.30
N PRO A 503 -4.95 -8.67 -4.38
CA PRO A 503 -4.17 -9.12 -5.55
C PRO A 503 -3.93 -8.11 -6.66
N SER A 504 -4.78 -7.10 -6.78
CA SER A 504 -4.71 -6.09 -7.83
C SER A 504 -3.58 -5.09 -7.53
N SER A 505 -2.35 -5.48 -7.82
CA SER A 505 -1.10 -4.74 -7.63
C SER A 505 -0.06 -5.28 -8.60
N ALA A 506 1.18 -4.82 -8.55
CA ALA A 506 2.30 -5.40 -9.28
C ALA A 506 3.62 -5.16 -8.53
N THR A 507 4.54 -6.12 -8.63
CA THR A 507 5.93 -5.87 -8.27
C THR A 507 6.58 -5.02 -9.35
N LEU A 508 6.92 -3.79 -9.00
CA LEU A 508 7.63 -2.84 -9.85
C LEU A 508 9.09 -2.70 -9.41
N PRO A 509 9.99 -2.31 -10.31
CA PRO A 509 11.40 -2.13 -10.02
C PRO A 509 11.63 -0.83 -9.22
N HIS A 510 11.58 -0.91 -7.92
CA HIS A 510 11.95 0.18 -7.02
C HIS A 510 13.05 -0.28 -6.04
N TRP A 511 13.73 0.67 -5.41
CA TRP A 511 14.66 0.36 -4.33
C TRP A 511 13.90 -0.28 -3.17
N PRO A 512 14.32 -1.45 -2.69
CA PRO A 512 13.61 -2.15 -1.63
C PRO A 512 13.57 -1.35 -0.34
N ARG A 513 12.42 -1.34 0.32
CA ARG A 513 12.24 -0.71 1.63
C ARG A 513 12.88 -1.55 2.72
N ALA A 514 13.27 -0.91 3.82
CA ALA A 514 13.61 -1.63 5.04
C ALA A 514 12.36 -2.38 5.56
N GLY A 515 12.55 -3.62 6.02
CA GLY A 515 11.45 -4.44 6.51
C GLY A 515 11.34 -5.78 5.77
N PHE A 516 10.19 -6.45 5.92
CA PHE A 516 9.94 -7.75 5.27
C PHE A 516 9.76 -7.56 3.76
N GLY A 517 10.72 -8.07 3.00
CA GLY A 517 10.77 -7.88 1.55
C GLY A 517 11.80 -8.79 0.86
N PRO A 518 11.96 -8.68 -0.47
CA PRO A 518 12.83 -9.57 -1.26
C PRO A 518 14.33 -9.37 -1.02
N ALA A 519 14.76 -8.12 -0.76
CA ALA A 519 16.18 -7.77 -0.71
C ALA A 519 17.00 -8.51 0.37
N PRO A 520 16.52 -8.68 1.62
CA PRO A 520 17.26 -9.43 2.63
C PRO A 520 17.52 -10.88 2.23
N PHE A 521 16.58 -11.55 1.55
CA PHE A 521 16.79 -12.92 1.07
C PHE A 521 17.89 -12.97 -0.01
N ALA A 522 17.83 -12.04 -0.98
CA ALA A 522 18.83 -11.98 -2.04
C ALA A 522 20.23 -11.62 -1.50
N ALA A 523 20.32 -10.68 -0.55
CA ALA A 523 21.56 -10.32 0.13
C ALA A 523 22.18 -11.49 0.90
N LEU A 524 21.36 -12.45 1.33
CA LEU A 524 21.78 -13.62 2.11
C LEU A 524 21.95 -14.90 1.27
N GLY A 525 21.97 -14.77 -0.04
CA GLY A 525 22.39 -15.83 -0.95
C GLY A 525 21.26 -16.61 -1.60
N TYR A 526 20.05 -16.09 -1.64
CA TYR A 526 18.91 -16.69 -2.36
C TYR A 526 18.66 -15.99 -3.69
N PHE A 527 18.25 -16.72 -4.71
CA PHE A 527 17.43 -16.11 -5.77
C PHE A 527 16.07 -15.76 -5.18
N VAL A 528 15.50 -14.64 -5.63
CA VAL A 528 14.14 -14.27 -5.25
C VAL A 528 13.31 -14.02 -6.51
N LEU A 529 12.33 -14.89 -6.76
CA LEU A 529 11.34 -14.70 -7.82
C LEU A 529 10.15 -13.93 -7.27
N MET A 530 9.84 -12.81 -7.88
CA MET A 530 8.69 -11.96 -7.59
C MET A 530 7.73 -11.99 -8.80
N PRO A 531 6.80 -12.96 -8.85
CA PRO A 531 5.87 -13.07 -9.97
C PRO A 531 4.79 -12.00 -9.91
N ASN A 532 4.30 -11.57 -11.08
CA ASN A 532 3.06 -10.83 -11.27
C ASN A 532 2.02 -11.77 -11.92
N PRO A 533 1.37 -12.68 -11.16
CA PRO A 533 0.43 -13.64 -11.70
C PRO A 533 -0.86 -12.97 -12.15
N ARG A 534 -1.77 -13.71 -12.82
CA ARG A 534 -3.12 -13.18 -13.12
C ARG A 534 -3.77 -12.61 -11.86
N GLY A 535 -4.48 -11.51 -12.01
CA GLY A 535 -4.92 -10.66 -10.90
C GLY A 535 -4.04 -9.43 -10.71
N SER A 536 -2.76 -9.48 -11.16
CA SER A 536 -1.84 -8.35 -11.10
C SER A 536 -2.13 -7.30 -12.18
N TYR A 537 -1.62 -6.09 -11.96
CA TYR A 537 -1.59 -5.02 -12.95
C TYR A 537 -0.49 -5.22 -14.01
N GLY A 538 -0.63 -4.51 -15.14
CA GLY A 538 0.39 -4.40 -16.16
C GLY A 538 0.21 -5.30 -17.39
N GLN A 539 -0.97 -5.92 -17.53
CA GLN A 539 -1.34 -6.69 -18.71
C GLN A 539 -2.80 -6.44 -19.13
N GLY A 540 -3.35 -5.29 -18.73
CA GLY A 540 -4.72 -4.86 -19.01
C GLY A 540 -5.76 -5.47 -18.06
N GLU A 541 -6.95 -4.87 -18.06
CA GLU A 541 -8.03 -5.17 -17.12
C GLU A 541 -8.49 -6.63 -17.19
N ALA A 542 -8.48 -7.25 -18.37
CA ALA A 542 -8.84 -8.66 -18.52
C ALA A 542 -7.90 -9.62 -17.77
N PHE A 543 -6.62 -9.30 -17.66
CA PHE A 543 -5.67 -10.07 -16.88
C PHE A 543 -5.87 -9.82 -15.37
N THR A 544 -6.11 -8.57 -14.98
CA THR A 544 -6.43 -8.20 -13.59
C THR A 544 -7.69 -8.93 -13.10
N GLN A 545 -8.73 -9.03 -13.93
CA GLN A 545 -9.96 -9.74 -13.56
C GLN A 545 -9.88 -11.27 -13.67
N ALA A 546 -8.80 -11.83 -14.20
CA ALA A 546 -8.71 -13.26 -14.49
C ALA A 546 -8.61 -14.17 -13.24
N ASN A 547 -8.44 -13.60 -12.06
CA ASN A 547 -8.47 -14.33 -10.78
C ASN A 547 -9.81 -14.25 -10.05
N ARG A 548 -10.82 -13.54 -10.59
CA ARG A 548 -12.16 -13.47 -9.98
C ARG A 548 -12.74 -14.86 -9.80
N LYS A 549 -13.24 -15.19 -8.59
CA LYS A 549 -13.79 -16.51 -8.21
C LYS A 549 -12.81 -17.68 -8.39
N ASP A 550 -11.49 -17.39 -8.51
CA ASP A 550 -10.45 -18.39 -8.82
C ASP A 550 -9.16 -18.22 -7.98
N PHE A 551 -9.24 -17.49 -6.86
CA PHE A 551 -8.09 -17.27 -5.95
C PHE A 551 -7.43 -18.59 -5.53
N GLY A 552 -6.11 -18.65 -5.68
CA GLY A 552 -5.31 -19.82 -5.35
C GLY A 552 -5.24 -20.90 -6.44
N TYR A 553 -5.95 -20.77 -7.56
CA TYR A 553 -5.94 -21.76 -8.64
C TYR A 553 -5.17 -21.27 -9.88
N GLY A 554 -5.71 -20.29 -10.60
CA GLY A 554 -5.08 -19.77 -11.80
C GLY A 554 -3.76 -19.07 -11.52
N ASP A 555 -3.76 -18.20 -10.53
CA ASP A 555 -2.61 -17.46 -10.05
C ASP A 555 -1.51 -18.37 -9.47
N LEU A 556 -1.86 -19.43 -8.73
CA LEU A 556 -0.88 -20.44 -8.28
C LEU A 556 -0.25 -21.18 -9.48
N ARG A 557 -1.04 -21.51 -10.51
CA ARG A 557 -0.47 -22.14 -11.74
C ARG A 557 0.53 -21.21 -12.42
N ASP A 558 0.24 -19.91 -12.48
CA ASP A 558 1.15 -18.90 -13.01
C ASP A 558 2.46 -18.88 -12.24
N ILE A 559 2.38 -18.90 -10.91
CA ILE A 559 3.53 -18.94 -10.00
C ILE A 559 4.36 -20.22 -10.19
N LEU A 560 3.72 -21.38 -10.25
CA LEU A 560 4.42 -22.66 -10.42
C LEU A 560 5.11 -22.77 -11.77
N ALA A 561 4.46 -22.26 -12.86
CA ALA A 561 5.08 -22.18 -14.16
C ALA A 561 6.31 -21.26 -14.16
N GLY A 562 6.27 -20.15 -13.43
CA GLY A 562 7.40 -19.27 -13.21
C GLY A 562 8.56 -19.96 -12.46
N VAL A 563 8.26 -20.71 -11.42
CA VAL A 563 9.27 -21.52 -10.69
C VAL A 563 9.95 -22.51 -11.64
N ASP A 564 9.18 -23.18 -12.50
CA ASP A 564 9.74 -24.15 -13.46
C ASP A 564 10.59 -23.43 -14.54
N ALA A 565 10.15 -22.27 -15.01
CA ALA A 565 10.90 -21.48 -15.99
C ALA A 565 12.27 -21.05 -15.41
N VAL A 566 12.30 -20.45 -14.21
CA VAL A 566 13.57 -19.97 -13.62
C VAL A 566 14.48 -21.11 -13.16
N THR A 567 13.94 -22.22 -12.66
CA THR A 567 14.78 -23.39 -12.27
C THR A 567 15.41 -24.06 -13.48
N LYS A 568 14.78 -23.99 -14.65
CA LYS A 568 15.31 -24.53 -15.91
C LYS A 568 16.40 -23.64 -16.51
N SER A 569 16.27 -22.33 -16.40
CA SER A 569 17.14 -21.36 -17.10
C SER A 569 18.26 -20.77 -16.23
N HIS A 570 18.18 -20.91 -14.90
CA HIS A 570 19.11 -20.32 -13.94
C HIS A 570 19.74 -21.38 -13.03
N HIS A 571 20.82 -21.03 -12.35
CA HIS A 571 21.55 -21.92 -11.43
C HIS A 571 20.82 -22.07 -10.08
N ILE A 572 19.55 -22.45 -10.14
CA ILE A 572 18.69 -22.68 -8.99
C ILE A 572 18.66 -24.18 -8.67
N ASP A 573 18.68 -24.49 -7.37
CA ASP A 573 18.47 -25.84 -6.87
C ASP A 573 16.96 -26.14 -6.75
N PRO A 574 16.40 -27.03 -7.59
CA PRO A 574 14.97 -27.31 -7.56
C PRO A 574 14.50 -27.99 -6.26
N GLU A 575 15.42 -28.56 -5.47
CA GLU A 575 15.11 -29.16 -4.17
C GLU A 575 15.13 -28.15 -3.02
N ARG A 576 15.53 -26.89 -3.27
CA ARG A 576 15.57 -25.82 -2.27
C ARG A 576 14.76 -24.63 -2.73
N VAL A 577 13.43 -24.82 -2.81
CA VAL A 577 12.45 -23.77 -3.19
C VAL A 577 11.56 -23.49 -2.00
N GLY A 578 11.56 -22.25 -1.53
CA GLY A 578 10.70 -21.73 -0.47
C GLY A 578 9.64 -20.76 -1.03
N LEU A 579 8.59 -20.56 -0.26
CA LEU A 579 7.48 -19.66 -0.61
C LEU A 579 7.22 -18.67 0.53
N THR A 580 7.02 -17.42 0.18
CA THR A 580 6.59 -16.39 1.14
C THR A 580 5.78 -15.30 0.44
N GLY A 581 5.06 -14.53 1.23
CA GLY A 581 4.33 -13.35 0.81
C GLY A 581 3.59 -12.74 1.98
N TRP A 582 3.07 -11.54 1.76
CA TRP A 582 2.32 -10.76 2.73
C TRP A 582 0.92 -10.47 2.21
N SER A 583 -0.10 -10.37 3.09
CA SER A 583 -1.47 -10.06 2.70
C SER A 583 -2.04 -11.14 1.76
N TYR A 584 -2.48 -10.78 0.55
CA TYR A 584 -2.83 -11.76 -0.47
C TYR A 584 -1.69 -12.75 -0.77
N GLY A 585 -0.43 -12.29 -0.73
CA GLY A 585 0.73 -13.19 -0.84
C GLY A 585 0.85 -14.16 0.34
N GLY A 586 0.43 -13.75 1.53
CA GLY A 586 0.28 -14.62 2.70
C GLY A 586 -0.84 -15.66 2.52
N PHE A 587 -2.00 -15.24 1.99
CA PHE A 587 -3.06 -16.15 1.55
C PHE A 587 -2.52 -17.16 0.54
N MET A 588 -1.87 -16.69 -0.53
CA MET A 588 -1.28 -17.55 -1.55
C MET A 588 -0.30 -18.55 -0.95
N THR A 589 0.49 -18.12 0.02
CA THR A 589 1.41 -19.02 0.74
C THR A 589 0.65 -20.10 1.51
N MET A 590 -0.39 -19.72 2.27
CA MET A 590 -1.24 -20.68 3.01
C MET A 590 -1.97 -21.63 2.06
N PHE A 591 -2.50 -21.13 0.95
CA PHE A 591 -3.23 -21.94 -0.03
C PHE A 591 -2.30 -22.88 -0.79
N ALA A 592 -1.17 -22.39 -1.30
CA ALA A 592 -0.24 -23.18 -2.11
C ALA A 592 0.30 -24.41 -1.39
N VAL A 593 0.62 -24.32 -0.09
CA VAL A 593 1.10 -25.46 0.69
C VAL A 593 0.03 -26.54 0.88
N THR A 594 -1.25 -26.22 0.67
CA THR A 594 -2.35 -27.20 0.65
C THR A 594 -2.55 -27.87 -0.71
N GLN A 595 -1.98 -27.28 -1.80
CA GLN A 595 -2.21 -27.72 -3.17
C GLN A 595 -0.99 -28.44 -3.78
N THR A 596 0.22 -28.16 -3.28
CA THR A 596 1.45 -28.71 -3.83
C THR A 596 2.53 -28.94 -2.76
N ASN A 597 3.42 -29.92 -3.01
CA ASN A 597 4.61 -30.16 -2.20
C ASN A 597 5.88 -29.57 -2.85
N ARG A 598 5.74 -28.64 -3.81
CA ARG A 598 6.86 -28.03 -4.52
C ARG A 598 7.77 -27.21 -3.60
N PHE A 599 7.19 -26.63 -2.54
CA PHE A 599 7.89 -25.78 -1.60
C PHE A 599 8.36 -26.57 -0.38
N LYS A 600 9.62 -26.43 0.01
CA LYS A 600 10.23 -27.15 1.15
C LYS A 600 10.00 -26.45 2.48
N ALA A 601 9.77 -25.14 2.46
CA ALA A 601 9.40 -24.32 3.61
C ALA A 601 8.54 -23.13 3.14
N ALA A 602 7.71 -22.64 4.03
CA ALA A 602 6.85 -21.49 3.76
C ALA A 602 6.80 -20.52 4.95
N VAL A 603 6.66 -19.23 4.64
CA VAL A 603 6.45 -18.14 5.61
C VAL A 603 5.27 -17.30 5.15
N ALA A 604 4.14 -17.40 5.83
CA ALA A 604 2.92 -16.66 5.53
C ALA A 604 2.81 -15.43 6.43
N GLY A 605 2.97 -14.25 5.84
CA GLY A 605 2.81 -12.96 6.53
C GLY A 605 1.40 -12.41 6.36
N ALA A 606 0.72 -12.05 7.46
CA ALA A 606 -0.61 -11.45 7.45
C ALA A 606 -1.55 -12.13 6.43
N GLY A 607 -1.61 -13.48 6.45
CA GLY A 607 -2.33 -14.27 5.45
C GLY A 607 -3.78 -14.58 5.86
N ILE A 608 -4.57 -14.97 4.86
CA ILE A 608 -5.97 -15.36 5.01
C ILE A 608 -6.08 -16.87 4.82
N SER A 609 -6.60 -17.57 5.81
CA SER A 609 -6.74 -19.04 5.79
C SER A 609 -8.13 -19.51 5.40
N ASN A 610 -9.15 -18.71 5.73
CA ASN A 610 -10.55 -19.06 5.57
C ASN A 610 -11.38 -17.84 5.16
N TRP A 611 -11.69 -17.72 3.90
CA TRP A 611 -12.45 -16.60 3.35
C TRP A 611 -13.87 -16.46 3.94
N GLN A 612 -14.44 -17.56 4.49
CA GLN A 612 -15.76 -17.51 5.09
C GLN A 612 -15.76 -16.80 6.45
N SER A 613 -14.83 -17.13 7.35
CA SER A 613 -14.67 -16.42 8.63
C SER A 613 -14.10 -15.02 8.43
N TYR A 614 -13.14 -14.89 7.51
CA TYR A 614 -12.52 -13.61 7.18
C TYR A 614 -13.52 -12.53 6.81
N TYR A 615 -14.62 -12.87 6.10
CA TYR A 615 -15.65 -11.90 5.71
C TYR A 615 -16.26 -11.15 6.90
N GLY A 616 -16.39 -11.81 8.05
CA GLY A 616 -16.95 -11.20 9.26
C GLY A 616 -15.92 -10.72 10.28
N GLU A 617 -14.62 -10.89 10.00
CA GLU A 617 -13.55 -10.54 10.94
C GLU A 617 -12.75 -9.31 10.52
N ASN A 618 -12.69 -9.00 9.22
CA ASN A 618 -11.93 -7.87 8.70
C ASN A 618 -12.75 -6.57 8.72
N SER A 619 -12.07 -5.44 8.62
CA SER A 619 -12.68 -4.09 8.60
C SER A 619 -13.00 -3.59 7.17
N ILE A 620 -12.78 -4.43 6.15
CA ILE A 620 -12.81 -4.06 4.73
C ILE A 620 -13.66 -5.02 3.88
N ASP A 621 -14.70 -5.63 4.43
CA ASP A 621 -15.48 -6.72 3.82
C ASP A 621 -16.00 -6.43 2.40
N GLN A 622 -16.23 -5.18 2.05
CA GLN A 622 -16.79 -4.78 0.76
C GLN A 622 -15.88 -5.06 -0.44
N TRP A 623 -14.54 -5.13 -0.21
CA TRP A 623 -13.61 -5.44 -1.31
C TRP A 623 -13.81 -6.84 -1.91
N MET A 624 -14.33 -7.76 -1.10
CA MET A 624 -14.48 -9.15 -1.55
C MET A 624 -15.59 -9.35 -2.58
N VAL A 625 -16.66 -8.54 -2.51
CA VAL A 625 -17.83 -8.74 -3.38
C VAL A 625 -17.47 -8.66 -4.88
N PRO A 626 -16.69 -7.70 -5.37
CA PRO A 626 -16.25 -7.68 -6.76
C PRO A 626 -15.45 -8.92 -7.19
N PHE A 627 -14.63 -9.46 -6.29
CA PHE A 627 -13.79 -10.63 -6.58
C PHE A 627 -14.53 -11.96 -6.49
N PHE A 628 -15.41 -12.12 -5.50
CA PHE A 628 -16.17 -13.36 -5.27
C PHE A 628 -17.53 -13.39 -5.98
N GLY A 629 -18.01 -12.23 -6.42
CA GLY A 629 -19.24 -12.05 -7.18
C GLY A 629 -20.53 -12.10 -6.36
N ALA A 630 -20.43 -12.23 -5.05
CA ALA A 630 -21.53 -12.20 -4.09
C ALA A 630 -20.98 -12.10 -2.66
N SER A 631 -21.81 -11.71 -1.70
CA SER A 631 -21.46 -11.81 -0.28
C SER A 631 -21.31 -13.28 0.15
N VAL A 632 -20.63 -13.52 1.28
CA VAL A 632 -20.50 -14.86 1.86
C VAL A 632 -21.87 -15.44 2.25
N TYR A 633 -22.83 -14.61 2.57
CA TYR A 633 -24.19 -15.01 2.96
C TYR A 633 -25.01 -15.48 1.76
N ASP A 634 -24.78 -14.88 0.59
CA ASP A 634 -25.49 -15.23 -0.65
C ASP A 634 -24.86 -16.44 -1.37
N ASN A 635 -23.53 -16.56 -1.33
CA ASN A 635 -22.82 -17.66 -1.98
C ASN A 635 -21.61 -18.15 -1.15
N PRO A 636 -21.83 -18.84 -0.03
CA PRO A 636 -20.73 -19.34 0.82
C PRO A 636 -19.84 -20.37 0.12
N ALA A 637 -20.32 -21.02 -0.92
CA ALA A 637 -19.56 -22.08 -1.61
C ALA A 637 -18.34 -21.53 -2.36
N VAL A 638 -18.42 -20.35 -2.95
CA VAL A 638 -17.30 -19.74 -3.64
C VAL A 638 -16.17 -19.37 -2.66
N TYR A 639 -16.52 -18.92 -1.46
CA TYR A 639 -15.58 -18.63 -0.37
C TYR A 639 -14.92 -19.91 0.16
N ALA A 640 -15.73 -20.94 0.44
CA ALA A 640 -15.24 -22.23 0.93
C ALA A 640 -14.24 -22.87 -0.04
N LYS A 641 -14.51 -22.80 -1.35
CA LYS A 641 -13.66 -23.35 -2.41
C LYS A 641 -12.23 -22.76 -2.36
N MET A 642 -12.10 -21.48 -2.06
CA MET A 642 -10.82 -20.76 -2.05
C MET A 642 -10.18 -20.69 -0.67
N SER A 643 -10.77 -21.30 0.37
CA SER A 643 -10.25 -21.31 1.75
C SER A 643 -9.23 -22.42 1.96
N ALA A 644 -8.00 -22.04 2.32
CA ALA A 644 -6.87 -22.94 2.52
C ALA A 644 -7.16 -24.04 3.58
N VAL A 645 -7.83 -23.69 4.68
CA VAL A 645 -8.13 -24.63 5.77
C VAL A 645 -8.96 -25.83 5.34
N ASN A 646 -9.76 -25.70 4.28
CA ASN A 646 -10.58 -26.79 3.75
C ASN A 646 -9.73 -27.90 3.11
N PHE A 647 -8.48 -27.63 2.79
CA PHE A 647 -7.51 -28.56 2.18
C PHE A 647 -6.37 -28.93 3.12
N ILE A 648 -6.44 -28.58 4.40
CA ILE A 648 -5.34 -28.65 5.36
C ILE A 648 -4.74 -30.06 5.48
N LYS A 649 -5.53 -31.11 5.26
CA LYS A 649 -5.08 -32.53 5.30
C LYS A 649 -3.97 -32.85 4.29
N ASN A 650 -3.82 -32.02 3.26
CA ASN A 650 -2.82 -32.22 2.21
C ASN A 650 -1.45 -31.64 2.59
N VAL A 651 -1.38 -30.77 3.60
CA VAL A 651 -0.16 -30.01 3.91
C VAL A 651 0.91 -30.89 4.50
N LYS A 652 2.13 -30.76 3.95
CA LYS A 652 3.37 -31.36 4.45
C LYS A 652 4.48 -30.35 4.67
N THR A 653 4.35 -29.17 4.06
CA THR A 653 5.36 -28.11 4.07
C THR A 653 5.41 -27.43 5.44
N PRO A 654 6.58 -27.42 6.12
CA PRO A 654 6.77 -26.62 7.32
C PRO A 654 6.42 -25.16 7.08
N THR A 655 5.51 -24.61 7.89
CA THR A 655 4.98 -23.25 7.66
C THR A 655 5.04 -22.40 8.92
N LEU A 656 5.68 -21.23 8.82
CA LEU A 656 5.67 -20.14 9.79
C LEU A 656 4.58 -19.16 9.42
N ALA A 657 3.73 -18.77 10.38
CA ALA A 657 2.77 -17.68 10.23
C ALA A 657 3.20 -16.48 11.09
N VAL A 658 3.06 -15.26 10.55
CA VAL A 658 3.38 -14.00 11.24
C VAL A 658 2.27 -12.98 10.99
N VAL A 659 1.88 -12.21 12.03
CA VAL A 659 0.79 -11.24 11.91
C VAL A 659 0.88 -10.17 13.01
N GLY A 660 0.35 -8.98 12.78
CA GLY A 660 0.10 -7.95 13.80
C GLY A 660 -1.17 -8.25 14.61
N ASP A 661 -1.19 -7.90 15.90
CA ASP A 661 -2.38 -8.12 16.73
C ASP A 661 -3.52 -7.12 16.48
N ARG A 662 -3.22 -6.02 15.76
CA ARG A 662 -4.14 -4.94 15.37
C ARG A 662 -4.34 -4.85 13.87
N ASP A 663 -4.10 -5.95 13.16
CA ASP A 663 -4.31 -6.03 11.72
C ASP A 663 -5.81 -6.12 11.40
N GLY A 664 -6.38 -5.07 10.83
CA GLY A 664 -7.79 -5.03 10.41
C GLY A 664 -8.02 -5.54 9.00
N GLU A 665 -6.99 -5.56 8.16
CA GLU A 665 -7.10 -6.14 6.82
C GLU A 665 -7.04 -7.66 6.83
N CYS A 666 -6.01 -8.22 7.49
CA CYS A 666 -5.85 -9.67 7.63
C CYS A 666 -5.80 -10.03 9.13
N PRO A 667 -6.93 -10.06 9.80
CA PRO A 667 -7.00 -10.20 11.25
C PRO A 667 -6.26 -11.41 11.78
N ALA A 668 -5.61 -11.26 12.94
CA ALA A 668 -4.81 -12.31 13.58
C ALA A 668 -5.54 -13.66 13.72
N PRO A 669 -6.88 -13.73 13.96
CA PRO A 669 -7.63 -15.00 13.97
C PRO A 669 -7.40 -15.86 12.73
N GLN A 670 -7.21 -15.30 11.55
CA GLN A 670 -6.90 -16.04 10.32
C GLN A 670 -5.59 -16.84 10.42
N SER A 671 -4.55 -16.23 11.02
CA SER A 671 -3.27 -16.88 11.28
C SER A 671 -3.38 -17.94 12.41
N PHE A 672 -4.20 -17.69 13.43
CA PHE A 672 -4.49 -18.67 14.49
C PHE A 672 -5.22 -19.89 13.93
N GLU A 673 -6.23 -19.70 13.09
CA GLU A 673 -6.99 -20.79 12.47
C GLU A 673 -6.06 -21.71 11.66
N PHE A 674 -5.21 -21.13 10.83
CA PHE A 674 -4.25 -21.88 10.03
C PHE A 674 -3.23 -22.62 10.87
N TRP A 675 -2.65 -21.98 11.88
CA TRP A 675 -1.68 -22.57 12.78
C TRP A 675 -2.26 -23.75 13.57
N HIS A 676 -3.48 -23.60 14.15
CA HIS A 676 -4.17 -24.72 14.80
C HIS A 676 -4.41 -25.89 13.85
N ALA A 677 -4.82 -25.59 12.62
CA ALA A 677 -5.05 -26.60 11.61
C ALA A 677 -3.78 -27.38 11.25
N LEU A 678 -2.64 -26.69 11.09
CA LEU A 678 -1.32 -27.33 10.88
C LEU A 678 -0.88 -28.19 12.05
N GLN A 679 -1.08 -27.72 13.30
CA GLN A 679 -0.78 -28.50 14.49
C GLN A 679 -1.60 -29.81 14.55
N ALA A 680 -2.89 -29.74 14.21
CA ALA A 680 -3.76 -30.91 14.15
C ALA A 680 -3.32 -31.93 13.09
N GLN A 681 -2.58 -31.51 12.06
CA GLN A 681 -1.97 -32.38 11.05
C GLN A 681 -0.52 -32.77 11.38
N HIS A 682 0.00 -32.39 12.55
CA HIS A 682 1.39 -32.63 12.96
C HIS A 682 2.44 -32.05 12.00
N VAL A 683 2.11 -31.00 11.27
CA VAL A 683 3.03 -30.28 10.39
C VAL A 683 3.87 -29.32 11.24
N PRO A 684 5.21 -29.26 11.05
CA PRO A 684 6.02 -28.27 11.74
C PRO A 684 5.53 -26.86 11.48
N THR A 685 5.18 -26.13 12.53
CA THR A 685 4.63 -24.77 12.43
C THR A 685 5.00 -23.91 13.62
N GLN A 686 5.04 -22.62 13.40
CA GLN A 686 5.08 -21.58 14.44
C GLN A 686 4.11 -20.45 14.06
N LEU A 687 3.56 -19.79 15.06
CA LEU A 687 2.80 -18.55 14.91
C LEU A 687 3.50 -17.47 15.73
N VAL A 688 3.75 -16.31 15.13
CA VAL A 688 4.29 -15.13 15.80
C VAL A 688 3.30 -13.99 15.63
N VAL A 689 2.83 -13.45 16.75
CA VAL A 689 1.92 -12.30 16.79
C VAL A 689 2.68 -11.12 17.38
N TYR A 690 2.70 -10.01 16.66
CA TYR A 690 3.43 -8.80 17.04
C TYR A 690 2.47 -7.78 17.68
N PRO A 691 2.76 -7.35 18.92
CA PRO A 691 1.86 -6.47 19.64
C PRO A 691 1.86 -5.05 19.07
N ASN A 692 0.67 -4.43 19.02
CA ASN A 692 0.41 -3.07 18.52
C ASN A 692 0.80 -2.83 17.05
N GLU A 693 0.95 -3.89 16.27
CA GLU A 693 1.18 -3.79 14.83
C GLU A 693 -0.12 -3.99 14.04
N GLY A 694 -0.29 -3.16 13.01
CA GLY A 694 -1.33 -3.30 12.01
C GLY A 694 -0.92 -4.20 10.86
N HIS A 695 -1.55 -3.99 9.70
CA HIS A 695 -1.19 -4.73 8.48
C HIS A 695 0.22 -4.40 7.99
N GLY A 696 0.64 -3.14 8.10
CA GLY A 696 2.03 -2.68 7.91
C GLY A 696 2.74 -2.53 9.25
N PHE A 697 3.86 -3.21 9.42
CA PHE A 697 4.67 -3.10 10.65
C PHE A 697 5.47 -1.79 10.66
N VAL A 698 5.38 -1.07 11.78
CA VAL A 698 6.05 0.21 11.96
C VAL A 698 7.23 0.16 12.94
N ASP A 699 7.23 -0.79 13.88
CA ASP A 699 8.33 -0.95 14.82
C ASP A 699 9.55 -1.61 14.15
N PRO A 700 10.72 -0.92 14.10
CA PRO A 700 11.92 -1.46 13.48
C PRO A 700 12.42 -2.77 14.08
N GLU A 701 12.22 -3.01 15.38
CA GLU A 701 12.60 -4.26 16.03
C GLU A 701 11.71 -5.41 15.54
N HIS A 702 10.42 -5.17 15.36
CA HIS A 702 9.49 -6.15 14.81
C HIS A 702 9.82 -6.46 13.35
N GLN A 703 10.11 -5.43 12.54
CA GLN A 703 10.53 -5.62 11.15
C GLN A 703 11.79 -6.49 11.04
N GLN A 704 12.78 -6.27 11.90
CA GLN A 704 13.98 -7.09 11.95
C GLN A 704 13.71 -8.52 12.40
N ASP A 705 12.86 -8.70 13.41
CA ASP A 705 12.55 -10.01 13.96
C ASP A 705 11.80 -10.90 12.97
N VAL A 706 10.85 -10.34 12.20
CA VAL A 706 10.14 -11.06 11.13
C VAL A 706 11.12 -11.65 10.11
N ILE A 707 12.07 -10.83 9.64
CA ILE A 707 13.08 -11.27 8.65
C ILE A 707 13.99 -12.33 9.26
N ALA A 708 14.44 -12.12 10.49
CA ALA A 708 15.32 -13.07 11.18
C ALA A 708 14.65 -14.43 11.36
N ARG A 709 13.37 -14.47 11.72
CA ARG A 709 12.58 -15.69 11.83
C ARG A 709 12.34 -16.37 10.50
N ALA A 710 11.98 -15.61 9.48
CA ALA A 710 11.77 -16.12 8.13
C ALA A 710 13.03 -16.79 7.58
N LEU A 711 14.19 -16.14 7.70
CA LEU A 711 15.48 -16.70 7.29
C LEU A 711 15.86 -17.94 8.07
N ALA A 712 15.72 -17.92 9.41
CA ALA A 712 15.98 -19.08 10.24
C ALA A 712 15.08 -20.26 9.88
N TRP A 713 13.81 -19.97 9.51
CA TRP A 713 12.86 -20.99 9.06
C TRP A 713 13.30 -21.62 7.74
N PHE A 714 13.65 -20.82 6.74
CA PHE A 714 14.16 -21.32 5.46
C PHE A 714 15.46 -22.09 5.63
N GLN A 715 16.43 -21.58 6.40
CA GLN A 715 17.69 -22.29 6.68
C GLN A 715 17.49 -23.64 7.37
N ARG A 716 16.49 -23.73 8.24
CA ARG A 716 16.18 -24.98 8.94
C ARG A 716 15.61 -26.06 8.02
N TYR A 717 14.76 -25.71 7.08
CA TYR A 717 14.02 -26.65 6.24
C TYR A 717 14.50 -26.71 4.79
N MET A 718 15.41 -25.81 4.41
CA MET A 718 16.12 -25.78 3.12
C MET A 718 17.62 -25.55 3.33
N PRO A 719 18.31 -26.42 4.03
CA PRO A 719 19.72 -26.25 4.40
C PRO A 719 20.66 -26.12 3.19
#